data_0c997700720332b8b0b6e9177d996559
#
_entry.id   0c997700720332b8b0b6e9177d996559
#
_cell.length_a   1.000
_cell.length_b   1.000
_cell.length_c   1.000
_cell.angle_alpha   90.00
_cell.angle_beta   90.00
_cell.angle_gamma   90.00
#
_symmetry.space_group_name_H-M   'P 1'
#
loop_
_entity.id
_entity.type
_entity.pdbx_description
1 polymer ?
#
loop_
_entity_poly.entity_id
_entity_poly.type
_entity_poly.pdbx_seq_one_letter_code
_entity_poly.pdbx_strand_id
1 'polypeptide(L)'
;MADKVYIVTLKRKEDLEEFYTEMEADGFKLSAKRPISRNTHYYMSDEQAEQLRKDGRVLAVELTPDDIPHLELTPYGVDVGLYNYAPHGHGTEFRKSGTYQATDRDWGKLHVAGDDGQRRKYNWPSGSVTDNVDIFSDGRHVDVVICDDPVSFDCEDWKAISDNRDRFQMYDWYGELNQYVSSIDDDGQSIPSAPYTQYISNANNTSYHGTHVAGTVAGKWYGWAPEANIYSLRVLGSGAVPALLIFDYLRAFHAHKPINLQTGFKNPTVTNHSYGWSTNLISTFDNGIGISSIEYVTYRGTTYDSNNPNPSGWSMSGLEDDFGISQWKRMFNYNYSAITADVEDAIEDGVVVIIAAGNNDFYMPKPDPTDPSYVDWNNAIKFQGLYNGISYYQRGSSPGNAKNAICVGAIDNDDDFRRASFSNFGPAIDVWAPGYSIVSTYNNTGTYDTKYGGSNYYDNINGTSMASPQVCGVAACIATGKTRFTQSDMYAYIQQFGKKDDMSFDVFGGDFSDATCKGSNGGLFYDGDCPELRLEPPRPVQGYMGGWYKECLHGKRRNKEVIERGQVQLFPRTNSYHRALPQDLTSKTFNYTIGYSGGQYTFTGQDRQASHSNNQQPTINLLVGDTINFTVNVSSSHPFYIKTVQGTGTGNQVNTPAASGQGSYNGTVSWTPNTAGTYFYQCSNHNGMHGEIIVA
;
A
#
# COMPACT_ATOMS: atom_id res chain seq x y z
N MET A 1 37.13 -2.93 -16.84
CA MET A 1 36.23 -1.80 -16.46
C MET A 1 36.16 -1.83 -14.96
N ALA A 2 35.90 -0.73 -14.28
CA ALA A 2 35.70 -0.79 -12.83
C ALA A 2 34.40 -1.58 -12.57
N ASP A 3 34.44 -2.45 -11.55
CA ASP A 3 33.25 -3.20 -11.14
C ASP A 3 32.17 -2.21 -10.66
N LYS A 4 30.93 -2.44 -11.07
CA LYS A 4 29.75 -1.68 -10.65
C LYS A 4 29.01 -2.47 -9.59
N VAL A 5 28.16 -1.81 -8.81
CA VAL A 5 27.28 -2.49 -7.90
C VAL A 5 25.99 -2.89 -8.64
N TYR A 6 25.69 -4.18 -8.61
CA TYR A 6 24.47 -4.74 -9.14
C TYR A 6 23.61 -5.31 -8.02
N ILE A 7 22.31 -5.13 -8.13
CA ILE A 7 21.30 -5.77 -7.28
C ILE A 7 20.84 -7.03 -7.99
N VAL A 8 20.98 -8.16 -7.30
CA VAL A 8 20.45 -9.45 -7.75
C VAL A 8 19.20 -9.73 -6.95
N THR A 9 18.05 -9.74 -7.61
CA THR A 9 16.75 -10.05 -7.02
C THR A 9 16.42 -11.51 -7.24
N LEU A 10 16.20 -12.27 -6.18
CA LEU A 10 15.81 -13.68 -6.28
C LEU A 10 14.31 -13.82 -6.45
N LYS A 11 13.87 -14.93 -7.06
CA LYS A 11 12.45 -15.28 -7.21
C LYS A 11 11.83 -15.67 -5.90
N ARG A 12 12.59 -16.29 -5.00
CA ARG A 12 12.14 -16.80 -3.71
C ARG A 12 13.13 -16.43 -2.62
N LYS A 13 12.60 -16.06 -1.48
CA LYS A 13 13.40 -15.67 -0.31
C LYS A 13 14.16 -16.86 0.28
N GLU A 14 13.60 -18.06 0.18
CA GLU A 14 14.22 -19.29 0.71
C GLU A 14 15.55 -19.62 0.05
N ASP A 15 15.79 -19.13 -1.17
CA ASP A 15 17.01 -19.39 -1.91
C ASP A 15 18.19 -18.47 -1.45
N LEU A 16 17.91 -17.47 -0.61
CA LEU A 16 18.83 -16.36 -0.31
C LEU A 16 20.13 -16.81 0.38
N GLU A 17 20.05 -17.58 1.44
CA GLU A 17 21.24 -17.99 2.23
C GLU A 17 22.13 -18.96 1.44
N GLU A 18 21.55 -19.86 0.67
CA GLU A 18 22.30 -20.73 -0.23
C GLU A 18 22.98 -19.90 -1.34
N PHE A 19 22.28 -18.94 -1.90
CA PHE A 19 22.79 -18.04 -2.92
C PHE A 19 23.95 -17.20 -2.41
N TYR A 20 23.89 -16.65 -1.18
CA TYR A 20 25.03 -15.95 -0.57
C TYR A 20 26.26 -16.84 -0.46
N THR A 21 26.08 -18.08 -0.01
CA THR A 21 27.17 -19.05 0.17
C THR A 21 27.83 -19.40 -1.16
N GLU A 22 27.06 -19.59 -2.22
CA GLU A 22 27.57 -19.88 -3.56
C GLU A 22 28.31 -18.67 -4.16
N MET A 23 27.72 -17.47 -4.06
CA MET A 23 28.35 -16.25 -4.58
C MET A 23 29.69 -15.95 -3.91
N GLU A 24 29.80 -16.17 -2.60
CA GLU A 24 31.06 -16.06 -1.88
C GLU A 24 32.08 -17.11 -2.33
N ALA A 25 31.65 -18.36 -2.52
CA ALA A 25 32.53 -19.45 -3.01
C ALA A 25 33.02 -19.19 -4.43
N ASP A 26 32.21 -18.55 -5.27
CA ASP A 26 32.55 -18.15 -6.63
C ASP A 26 33.40 -16.85 -6.69
N GLY A 27 33.68 -16.25 -5.53
CA GLY A 27 34.57 -15.08 -5.39
C GLY A 27 33.92 -13.75 -5.74
N PHE A 28 32.57 -13.67 -5.73
CA PHE A 28 31.88 -12.40 -5.87
C PHE A 28 32.04 -11.58 -4.61
N LYS A 29 32.34 -10.31 -4.79
CA LYS A 29 32.46 -9.37 -3.67
C LYS A 29 31.10 -8.80 -3.32
N LEU A 30 30.63 -9.10 -2.10
CA LEU A 30 29.40 -8.55 -1.55
C LEU A 30 29.51 -7.03 -1.37
N SER A 31 28.51 -6.27 -1.82
CA SER A 31 28.38 -4.83 -1.57
C SER A 31 27.43 -4.56 -0.39
N ALA A 32 26.32 -5.28 -0.35
CA ALA A 32 25.35 -5.14 0.74
C ALA A 32 24.53 -6.43 0.93
N LYS A 33 24.36 -6.84 2.19
CA LYS A 33 23.45 -7.91 2.61
C LYS A 33 22.23 -7.30 3.30
N ARG A 34 21.06 -7.59 2.78
CA ARG A 34 19.78 -7.14 3.35
C ARG A 34 19.08 -8.32 4.04
N PRO A 35 18.99 -8.33 5.39
CA PRO A 35 18.60 -9.54 6.13
C PRO A 35 17.19 -10.04 5.87
N ILE A 36 16.26 -9.16 5.51
CA ILE A 36 14.84 -9.50 5.33
C ILE A 36 14.36 -9.40 3.87
N SER A 37 15.22 -8.94 2.95
CA SER A 37 14.92 -8.80 1.54
C SER A 37 15.44 -9.98 0.72
N ARG A 38 14.78 -10.30 -0.38
CA ARG A 38 15.29 -11.22 -1.40
C ARG A 38 16.22 -10.56 -2.43
N ASN A 39 16.57 -9.30 -2.19
CA ASN A 39 17.58 -8.57 -2.96
C ASN A 39 18.93 -8.67 -2.29
N THR A 40 19.98 -8.89 -3.08
CA THR A 40 21.36 -8.95 -2.62
C THR A 40 22.25 -8.16 -3.58
N HIS A 41 23.36 -7.58 -3.08
CA HIS A 41 24.12 -6.60 -3.84
C HIS A 41 25.57 -7.03 -3.97
N TYR A 42 26.10 -7.05 -5.19
CA TYR A 42 27.48 -7.46 -5.47
C TYR A 42 28.20 -6.48 -6.39
N TYR A 43 29.52 -6.35 -6.17
CA TYR A 43 30.42 -5.76 -7.14
C TYR A 43 30.66 -6.76 -8.25
N MET A 44 30.33 -6.41 -9.50
CA MET A 44 30.56 -7.29 -10.64
C MET A 44 30.70 -6.52 -11.96
N SER A 45 31.24 -7.20 -12.96
CA SER A 45 31.30 -6.71 -14.34
C SER A 45 29.97 -6.91 -15.05
N ASP A 46 29.76 -6.20 -16.16
CA ASP A 46 28.57 -6.35 -17.01
C ASP A 46 28.43 -7.79 -17.53
N GLU A 47 29.57 -8.50 -17.82
CA GLU A 47 29.57 -9.89 -18.26
C GLU A 47 29.13 -10.86 -17.15
N GLN A 48 29.57 -10.62 -15.92
CA GLN A 48 29.14 -11.40 -14.76
C GLN A 48 27.65 -11.20 -14.49
N ALA A 49 27.14 -9.97 -14.57
CA ALA A 49 25.73 -9.68 -14.44
C ALA A 49 24.89 -10.43 -15.51
N GLU A 50 25.34 -10.47 -16.76
CA GLU A 50 24.69 -11.24 -17.84
C GLU A 50 24.71 -12.75 -17.60
N GLN A 51 25.73 -13.28 -16.91
CA GLN A 51 25.75 -14.68 -16.51
C GLN A 51 24.70 -14.98 -15.44
N LEU A 52 24.62 -14.14 -14.41
CA LEU A 52 23.66 -14.31 -13.31
C LEU A 52 22.19 -14.20 -13.77
N ARG A 53 21.89 -13.40 -14.78
CA ARG A 53 20.54 -13.36 -15.37
C ARG A 53 20.05 -14.70 -15.92
N LYS A 54 20.95 -15.65 -16.13
CA LYS A 54 20.66 -17.01 -16.63
C LYS A 54 20.38 -18.00 -15.49
N ASP A 55 20.69 -17.65 -14.24
CA ASP A 55 20.38 -18.50 -13.10
C ASP A 55 18.85 -18.59 -12.91
N GLY A 56 18.35 -19.82 -12.81
CA GLY A 56 16.92 -20.07 -12.68
C GLY A 56 16.28 -19.48 -11.43
N ARG A 57 17.05 -19.19 -10.39
CA ARG A 57 16.61 -18.58 -9.12
C ARG A 57 16.52 -17.06 -9.22
N VAL A 58 17.24 -16.45 -10.14
CA VAL A 58 17.32 -15.00 -10.30
C VAL A 58 16.08 -14.48 -11.05
N LEU A 59 15.45 -13.47 -10.49
CA LEU A 59 14.36 -12.72 -11.10
C LEU A 59 14.90 -11.58 -11.95
N ALA A 60 15.85 -10.80 -11.41
CA ALA A 60 16.45 -9.66 -12.08
C ALA A 60 17.89 -9.41 -11.61
N VAL A 61 18.70 -8.77 -12.46
CA VAL A 61 20.00 -8.19 -12.11
C VAL A 61 20.01 -6.78 -12.66
N GLU A 62 20.03 -5.79 -11.79
CA GLU A 62 19.87 -4.37 -12.10
C GLU A 62 20.99 -3.55 -11.46
N LEU A 63 21.36 -2.42 -12.04
CA LEU A 63 22.24 -1.46 -11.38
C LEU A 63 21.54 -0.83 -10.17
N THR A 64 22.29 -0.28 -9.25
CA THR A 64 21.74 0.54 -8.17
C THR A 64 21.06 1.80 -8.75
N PRO A 65 20.08 2.39 -8.07
CA PRO A 65 19.41 3.60 -8.55
C PRO A 65 20.37 4.73 -8.92
N ASP A 66 21.44 4.90 -8.14
CA ASP A 66 22.44 5.97 -8.34
C ASP A 66 23.27 5.77 -9.62
N ASP A 67 23.37 4.54 -10.12
CA ASP A 67 24.10 4.19 -11.33
C ASP A 67 23.22 4.18 -12.60
N ILE A 68 21.91 4.40 -12.46
CA ILE A 68 20.98 4.47 -13.58
C ILE A 68 20.81 5.92 -14.01
N PRO A 69 21.25 6.30 -15.23
CA PRO A 69 21.18 7.68 -15.69
C PRO A 69 19.76 8.22 -15.72
N HIS A 70 19.58 9.43 -15.19
CA HIS A 70 18.30 10.16 -15.18
C HIS A 70 17.16 9.48 -14.40
N LEU A 71 17.47 8.50 -13.55
CA LEU A 71 16.48 7.87 -12.68
C LEU A 71 16.18 8.77 -11.49
N GLU A 72 14.92 9.10 -11.29
CA GLU A 72 14.44 9.96 -10.21
C GLU A 72 13.24 9.34 -9.50
N LEU A 73 13.18 9.51 -8.18
CA LEU A 73 12.01 9.22 -7.37
C LEU A 73 11.23 10.54 -7.18
N THR A 74 10.04 10.61 -7.73
CA THR A 74 9.25 11.85 -7.78
C THR A 74 7.89 11.67 -7.14
N PRO A 75 7.37 12.70 -6.41
CA PRO A 75 5.99 12.70 -5.94
C PRO A 75 5.03 12.86 -7.12
N TYR A 76 3.85 12.29 -7.00
CA TYR A 76 2.79 12.37 -7.99
C TYR A 76 1.72 13.43 -7.66
N GLY A 77 2.10 14.52 -7.03
CA GLY A 77 1.25 15.67 -6.80
C GLY A 77 1.70 16.87 -7.65
N VAL A 78 0.77 17.59 -8.22
CA VAL A 78 1.00 18.86 -8.88
C VAL A 78 0.27 19.95 -8.11
N ASP A 79 1.04 20.86 -7.53
CA ASP A 79 0.48 22.12 -7.06
C ASP A 79 -0.03 22.89 -8.27
N VAL A 80 -1.35 23.03 -8.36
CA VAL A 80 -1.99 23.74 -9.48
C VAL A 80 -1.93 25.24 -9.33
N GLY A 81 -1.11 25.75 -8.40
CA GLY A 81 -0.86 27.18 -8.20
C GLY A 81 -2.14 28.01 -8.24
N LEU A 82 -2.53 28.52 -7.08
CA LEU A 82 -3.40 29.69 -6.91
C LEU A 82 -4.57 29.82 -7.90
N TYR A 83 -5.51 28.92 -7.89
CA TYR A 83 -6.86 29.37 -8.15
C TYR A 83 -7.27 30.21 -6.93
N ASN A 84 -7.54 31.49 -7.15
CA ASN A 84 -8.07 32.39 -6.14
C ASN A 84 -9.44 31.89 -5.66
N TYR A 85 -9.42 30.87 -4.83
CA TYR A 85 -10.59 30.50 -4.06
C TYR A 85 -10.78 31.57 -3.00
N ALA A 86 -11.73 32.43 -3.23
CA ALA A 86 -12.28 33.22 -2.16
C ALA A 86 -12.68 32.25 -1.04
N PRO A 87 -12.35 32.52 0.22
CA PRO A 87 -12.71 31.65 1.33
C PRO A 87 -14.23 31.60 1.41
N HIS A 88 -14.84 30.59 0.81
CA HIS A 88 -16.24 30.28 1.02
C HIS A 88 -16.38 29.86 2.46
N GLY A 89 -17.16 30.59 3.23
CA GLY A 89 -17.31 30.36 4.64
C GLY A 89 -17.62 28.88 4.89
N HIS A 90 -16.71 28.19 5.54
CA HIS A 90 -16.96 26.84 6.03
C HIS A 90 -18.11 26.88 7.03
N GLY A 91 -19.30 26.62 6.54
CA GLY A 91 -20.44 26.35 7.41
C GLY A 91 -20.30 24.94 7.90
N THR A 92 -20.01 24.75 9.15
CA THR A 92 -20.15 23.51 9.91
C THR A 92 -18.94 22.59 9.96
N GLU A 93 -18.64 22.22 11.19
CA GLU A 93 -17.65 21.26 11.58
C GLU A 93 -17.90 19.89 10.94
N PHE A 94 -16.85 19.27 10.42
CA PHE A 94 -16.88 17.87 10.03
C PHE A 94 -17.10 17.00 11.25
N ARG A 95 -18.20 16.30 11.30
CA ARG A 95 -18.44 15.26 12.27
C ARG A 95 -18.15 13.90 11.62
N LYS A 96 -16.95 13.39 11.79
CA LYS A 96 -16.50 12.14 11.17
C LYS A 96 -16.96 10.88 11.88
N SER A 97 -17.62 11.02 13.02
CA SER A 97 -18.40 9.97 13.66
C SER A 97 -19.87 10.38 13.65
N GLY A 98 -20.54 10.17 12.55
CA GLY A 98 -21.91 10.59 12.34
C GLY A 98 -22.10 11.28 11.00
N THR A 99 -23.20 11.99 10.85
CA THR A 99 -23.50 12.75 9.63
C THR A 99 -22.65 14.01 9.58
N TYR A 100 -21.98 14.27 8.47
CA TYR A 100 -21.31 15.53 8.19
C TYR A 100 -21.69 16.07 6.80
N GLN A 101 -21.49 17.36 6.61
CA GLN A 101 -21.77 18.02 5.35
C GLN A 101 -20.51 18.03 4.48
N ALA A 102 -20.56 17.34 3.35
CA ALA A 102 -19.59 17.51 2.30
C ALA A 102 -19.93 18.80 1.53
N THR A 103 -18.94 19.66 1.35
CA THR A 103 -19.04 20.89 0.57
C THR A 103 -18.36 20.71 -0.77
N ASP A 104 -18.45 21.74 -1.63
CA ASP A 104 -17.69 21.83 -2.88
C ASP A 104 -16.17 21.58 -2.70
N ARG A 105 -15.64 21.81 -1.51
CA ARG A 105 -14.24 21.55 -1.17
C ARG A 105 -13.94 20.13 -0.79
N ASP A 106 -14.96 19.33 -0.53
CA ASP A 106 -14.81 17.90 -0.15
C ASP A 106 -15.72 17.02 -1.02
N TRP A 107 -15.78 17.37 -2.29
CA TRP A 107 -16.56 16.64 -3.29
C TRP A 107 -16.18 15.15 -3.32
N GLY A 108 -14.91 14.85 -3.06
CA GLY A 108 -14.41 13.49 -3.07
C GLY A 108 -15.12 12.60 -2.05
N LYS A 109 -15.44 13.11 -0.84
CA LYS A 109 -16.20 12.34 0.13
C LYS A 109 -17.65 12.15 -0.29
N LEU A 110 -18.27 13.20 -0.84
CA LEU A 110 -19.61 13.09 -1.38
C LEU A 110 -19.67 12.05 -2.51
N HIS A 111 -18.68 12.06 -3.39
CA HIS A 111 -18.56 11.08 -4.48
C HIS A 111 -18.38 9.65 -3.97
N VAL A 112 -17.49 9.44 -2.99
CA VAL A 112 -17.12 8.12 -2.49
C VAL A 112 -18.14 7.55 -1.51
N ALA A 113 -18.69 8.36 -0.61
CA ALA A 113 -19.56 7.92 0.49
C ALA A 113 -21.03 8.32 0.34
N GLY A 114 -21.37 9.26 -0.55
CA GLY A 114 -22.74 9.64 -0.85
C GLY A 114 -23.51 8.54 -1.59
N ASP A 115 -24.84 8.59 -1.52
CA ASP A 115 -25.69 7.75 -2.36
C ASP A 115 -25.66 8.20 -3.85
N ASP A 116 -26.23 7.42 -4.75
CA ASP A 116 -26.20 7.73 -6.19
C ASP A 116 -26.80 9.10 -6.54
N GLY A 117 -27.80 9.56 -5.79
CA GLY A 117 -28.39 10.88 -5.98
C GLY A 117 -27.48 12.01 -5.49
N GLN A 118 -26.71 11.79 -4.46
CA GLN A 118 -25.78 12.75 -3.89
C GLN A 118 -24.49 12.84 -4.71
N ARG A 119 -23.96 11.72 -5.19
CA ARG A 119 -22.74 11.67 -6.01
C ARG A 119 -22.82 12.57 -7.26
N ARG A 120 -23.99 12.68 -7.84
CA ARG A 120 -24.25 13.46 -9.09
C ARG A 120 -24.70 14.89 -8.84
N LYS A 121 -24.76 15.35 -7.61
CA LYS A 121 -25.15 16.74 -7.28
C LYS A 121 -24.01 17.73 -7.43
N TYR A 122 -22.77 17.25 -7.39
CA TYR A 122 -21.63 18.13 -7.54
C TYR A 122 -21.51 18.59 -8.98
N ASN A 123 -21.49 19.90 -9.19
CA ASN A 123 -21.41 20.54 -10.50
C ASN A 123 -20.36 21.65 -10.45
N TRP A 124 -19.15 21.30 -10.75
CA TRP A 124 -18.04 22.25 -10.86
C TRP A 124 -18.07 22.96 -12.22
N PRO A 125 -17.77 24.28 -12.37
CA PRO A 125 -17.42 25.25 -11.29
C PRO A 125 -18.61 26.04 -10.76
N SER A 126 -19.84 25.72 -11.14
CA SER A 126 -21.00 26.61 -11.03
C SER A 126 -21.85 26.47 -9.77
N GLY A 127 -21.53 25.52 -8.90
CA GLY A 127 -22.36 25.31 -7.72
C GLY A 127 -21.61 24.84 -6.49
N SER A 128 -21.97 25.37 -5.32
CA SER A 128 -21.66 24.74 -4.06
C SER A 128 -22.76 23.72 -3.74
N VAL A 129 -22.41 22.45 -3.61
CA VAL A 129 -23.31 21.44 -3.09
C VAL A 129 -22.95 21.18 -1.64
N THR A 130 -23.92 21.30 -0.77
CA THR A 130 -23.83 20.87 0.62
C THR A 130 -24.77 19.72 0.80
N ASP A 131 -24.23 18.57 1.14
CA ASP A 131 -25.02 17.38 1.44
C ASP A 131 -24.45 16.64 2.65
N ASN A 132 -25.22 15.73 3.22
CA ASN A 132 -24.82 14.96 4.38
C ASN A 132 -24.37 13.58 3.96
N VAL A 133 -23.23 13.17 4.49
CA VAL A 133 -22.68 11.84 4.30
C VAL A 133 -22.45 11.22 5.66
N ASP A 134 -22.92 10.00 5.84
CA ASP A 134 -22.73 9.26 7.08
C ASP A 134 -21.50 8.37 6.98
N ILE A 135 -20.49 8.65 7.81
CA ILE A 135 -19.28 7.83 7.94
C ILE A 135 -19.22 7.27 9.36
N PHE A 136 -19.29 5.96 9.48
CA PHE A 136 -19.43 5.27 10.78
C PHE A 136 -18.16 4.58 11.26
N SER A 137 -17.08 4.67 10.49
CA SER A 137 -15.76 4.14 10.82
C SER A 137 -14.75 5.27 10.81
N ASP A 138 -13.83 5.28 11.75
CA ASP A 138 -12.97 6.43 12.02
C ASP A 138 -11.45 6.14 11.99
N GLY A 139 -11.06 4.91 11.67
CA GLY A 139 -9.65 4.49 11.64
C GLY A 139 -9.07 4.16 13.02
N ARG A 140 -9.87 4.11 14.08
CA ARG A 140 -9.38 3.80 15.42
C ARG A 140 -8.69 2.44 15.46
N HIS A 141 -7.54 2.38 16.13
CA HIS A 141 -6.68 1.21 16.21
C HIS A 141 -6.15 0.73 14.84
N VAL A 142 -5.90 1.68 13.95
CA VAL A 142 -5.21 1.44 12.69
C VAL A 142 -3.98 2.34 12.65
N ASP A 143 -2.85 1.80 12.20
CA ASP A 143 -1.63 2.57 11.96
C ASP A 143 -1.54 2.87 10.48
N VAL A 144 -1.67 4.13 10.11
CA VAL A 144 -1.44 4.60 8.75
C VAL A 144 0.00 5.10 8.64
N VAL A 145 0.70 4.66 7.60
CA VAL A 145 2.07 5.10 7.32
C VAL A 145 2.07 5.89 6.02
N ILE A 146 2.45 7.16 6.12
CA ILE A 146 2.61 8.05 4.98
C ILE A 146 4.06 7.98 4.53
N CYS A 147 4.29 7.31 3.41
CA CYS A 147 5.58 7.22 2.74
C CYS A 147 5.65 8.31 1.69
N ASP A 148 6.30 9.44 2.01
CA ASP A 148 6.25 10.63 1.19
C ASP A 148 7.42 11.59 1.52
N ASP A 149 7.33 12.84 1.07
CA ASP A 149 8.14 13.88 1.65
C ASP A 149 7.74 14.11 3.13
N PRO A 150 8.52 14.88 3.90
CA PRO A 150 8.23 15.04 5.33
C PRO A 150 6.84 15.62 5.59
N VAL A 151 6.09 14.97 6.48
CA VAL A 151 4.81 15.47 6.99
C VAL A 151 5.06 16.49 8.11
N SER A 152 4.40 17.63 8.08
CA SER A 152 4.47 18.60 9.18
C SER A 152 3.80 18.02 10.42
N PHE A 153 4.55 17.86 11.52
CA PHE A 153 4.01 17.23 12.72
C PHE A 153 3.30 18.21 13.67
N ASP A 154 3.61 19.48 13.59
CA ASP A 154 2.97 20.51 14.41
C ASP A 154 1.71 21.03 13.74
N CYS A 155 0.66 20.22 13.78
CA CYS A 155 -0.60 20.52 13.15
C CYS A 155 -1.78 20.07 14.03
N GLU A 156 -2.73 20.98 14.27
CA GLU A 156 -3.94 20.71 15.05
C GLU A 156 -4.81 19.63 14.38
N ASP A 157 -4.65 19.44 13.09
CA ASP A 157 -5.38 18.43 12.31
C ASP A 157 -5.01 16.98 12.70
N TRP A 158 -3.90 16.82 13.41
CA TRP A 158 -3.49 15.52 13.96
C TRP A 158 -4.12 15.17 15.30
N LYS A 159 -4.93 16.06 15.87
CA LYS A 159 -5.66 15.76 17.10
C LYS A 159 -6.88 14.90 16.82
N ALA A 160 -7.07 13.87 17.63
CA ALA A 160 -8.26 13.03 17.58
C ALA A 160 -9.55 13.83 17.84
N ILE A 161 -10.63 13.47 17.18
CA ILE A 161 -11.95 14.11 17.42
C ILE A 161 -12.50 13.69 18.77
N SER A 162 -12.32 12.43 19.15
CA SER A 162 -12.98 11.83 20.31
C SER A 162 -12.47 12.35 21.65
N ASP A 163 -11.15 12.56 21.78
CA ASP A 163 -10.50 12.85 23.06
C ASP A 163 -9.36 13.87 22.95
N ASN A 164 -9.18 14.47 21.78
CA ASN A 164 -8.14 15.46 21.49
C ASN A 164 -6.69 14.96 21.71
N ARG A 165 -6.49 13.62 21.78
CA ARG A 165 -5.14 13.05 21.86
C ARG A 165 -4.36 13.33 20.57
N ASP A 166 -3.05 13.36 20.72
CA ASP A 166 -2.16 13.42 19.56
C ASP A 166 -2.11 12.06 18.85
N ARG A 167 -2.34 12.05 17.55
CA ARG A 167 -2.32 10.85 16.73
C ARG A 167 -1.07 10.74 15.87
N PHE A 168 -0.33 11.83 15.73
CA PHE A 168 0.92 11.82 15.01
C PHE A 168 2.01 11.20 15.88
N GLN A 169 2.63 10.13 15.38
CA GLN A 169 3.63 9.36 16.09
C GLN A 169 5.03 9.78 15.63
N MET A 170 5.77 10.41 16.53
CA MET A 170 7.19 10.73 16.31
C MET A 170 8.02 9.45 16.47
N TYR A 171 8.02 8.62 15.43
CA TYR A 171 8.65 7.30 15.46
C TYR A 171 10.07 7.35 14.91
N ASP A 172 11.03 6.89 15.70
CA ASP A 172 12.42 6.79 15.27
C ASP A 172 12.64 5.49 14.47
N TRP A 173 12.38 5.55 13.19
CA TRP A 173 12.50 4.41 12.28
C TRP A 173 13.89 3.76 12.31
N TYR A 174 14.93 4.58 12.38
CA TYR A 174 16.28 4.08 12.42
C TYR A 174 16.61 3.46 13.78
N GLY A 175 16.41 4.20 14.87
CA GLY A 175 16.76 3.74 16.22
C GLY A 175 16.01 2.46 16.61
N GLU A 176 14.73 2.35 16.25
CA GLU A 176 13.89 1.22 16.60
C GLU A 176 14.09 0.01 15.70
N LEU A 177 14.31 0.21 14.39
CA LEU A 177 14.19 -0.84 13.38
C LEU A 177 15.49 -1.17 12.63
N ASN A 178 16.53 -0.33 12.70
CA ASN A 178 17.72 -0.55 11.89
C ASN A 178 18.37 -1.93 12.13
N GLN A 179 18.29 -2.46 13.33
CA GLN A 179 18.79 -3.79 13.65
C GLN A 179 18.14 -4.92 12.84
N TYR A 180 16.96 -4.67 12.25
CA TYR A 180 16.24 -5.65 11.42
C TYR A 180 16.43 -5.41 9.93
N VAL A 181 16.79 -4.18 9.53
CA VAL A 181 16.85 -3.77 8.12
C VAL A 181 18.25 -3.40 7.66
N SER A 182 19.22 -3.30 8.58
CA SER A 182 20.57 -2.84 8.24
C SER A 182 21.22 -3.73 7.19
N SER A 183 21.71 -3.10 6.12
CA SER A 183 22.64 -3.71 5.19
C SER A 183 23.98 -3.92 5.88
N ILE A 184 24.61 -5.03 5.60
CA ILE A 184 25.94 -5.38 6.11
C ILE A 184 26.88 -5.48 4.90
N ASP A 185 28.03 -4.81 4.94
CA ASP A 185 29.07 -4.90 3.94
C ASP A 185 29.93 -6.17 4.09
N ASP A 186 30.91 -6.36 3.21
CA ASP A 186 31.82 -7.51 3.22
C ASP A 186 32.62 -7.65 4.54
N ASP A 187 32.80 -6.56 5.27
CA ASP A 187 33.53 -6.53 6.54
C ASP A 187 32.59 -6.84 7.74
N GLY A 188 31.31 -7.13 7.49
CA GLY A 188 30.30 -7.37 8.51
C GLY A 188 29.86 -6.10 9.26
N GLN A 189 30.14 -4.93 8.70
CA GLN A 189 29.72 -3.67 9.27
C GLN A 189 28.37 -3.25 8.71
N SER A 190 27.53 -2.69 9.60
CA SER A 190 26.31 -2.06 9.12
C SER A 190 26.64 -0.90 8.20
N ILE A 191 26.09 -0.90 7.00
CA ILE A 191 26.19 0.26 6.10
C ILE A 191 25.38 1.38 6.75
N PRO A 192 26.04 2.48 7.20
CA PRO A 192 25.31 3.58 7.81
C PRO A 192 24.43 4.20 6.72
N SER A 193 23.15 3.99 6.80
CA SER A 193 22.25 4.91 6.14
C SER A 193 22.37 6.27 6.83
N ALA A 194 22.37 7.33 6.04
CA ALA A 194 22.56 8.72 6.46
C ALA A 194 21.70 9.16 7.67
N PRO A 195 21.92 10.30 8.27
CA PRO A 195 21.49 10.65 9.63
C PRO A 195 19.98 10.45 9.87
N TYR A 196 19.68 9.67 10.71
CA TYR A 196 18.59 8.79 11.05
C TYR A 196 17.39 9.42 11.73
N THR A 197 17.60 10.47 12.46
CA THR A 197 16.54 11.32 13.02
C THR A 197 15.75 12.06 11.95
N GLN A 198 16.12 11.90 10.68
CA GLN A 198 15.55 12.62 9.56
C GLN A 198 14.52 11.81 8.75
N TYR A 199 14.35 10.54 9.04
CA TYR A 199 13.28 9.76 8.40
C TYR A 199 11.89 10.17 8.86
N ILE A 200 11.84 10.94 9.92
CA ILE A 200 10.65 11.56 10.48
C ILE A 200 10.53 12.99 9.93
N SER A 201 9.36 13.55 10.05
CA SER A 201 9.05 14.95 9.78
C SER A 201 9.84 15.91 10.64
N ASN A 202 9.98 17.13 10.19
CA ASN A 202 10.42 18.23 11.04
C ASN A 202 9.46 19.44 10.95
N ALA A 203 9.37 20.22 12.01
CA ALA A 203 8.47 21.36 12.14
C ALA A 203 8.76 22.49 11.14
N ASN A 204 9.96 22.55 10.60
CA ASN A 204 10.39 23.60 9.66
C ASN A 204 10.28 23.16 8.21
N ASN A 205 9.48 22.13 7.94
CA ASN A 205 9.35 21.59 6.60
C ASN A 205 8.63 22.58 5.69
N THR A 206 9.26 22.92 4.60
CA THR A 206 8.65 23.70 3.51
C THR A 206 7.91 22.81 2.52
N SER A 207 8.04 21.51 2.61
CA SER A 207 7.32 20.58 1.75
C SER A 207 5.88 20.43 2.22
N TYR A 208 4.98 20.39 1.29
CA TYR A 208 3.54 20.35 1.52
C TYR A 208 2.92 19.02 1.13
N HIS A 209 3.56 18.27 0.25
CA HIS A 209 2.96 17.12 -0.41
C HIS A 209 2.61 16.01 0.58
N GLY A 210 3.56 15.53 1.38
CA GLY A 210 3.29 14.51 2.39
C GLY A 210 2.32 14.97 3.47
N THR A 211 2.31 16.27 3.82
CA THR A 211 1.33 16.83 4.76
C THR A 211 -0.07 16.78 4.19
N HIS A 212 -0.23 17.11 2.89
CA HIS A 212 -1.50 17.06 2.19
C HIS A 212 -2.02 15.62 2.08
N VAL A 213 -1.14 14.70 1.73
CA VAL A 213 -1.43 13.26 1.67
C VAL A 213 -1.88 12.74 3.05
N ALA A 214 -1.15 13.06 4.12
CA ALA A 214 -1.51 12.68 5.49
C ALA A 214 -2.88 13.24 5.90
N GLY A 215 -3.15 14.49 5.56
CA GLY A 215 -4.42 15.15 5.80
C GLY A 215 -5.59 14.47 5.09
N THR A 216 -5.40 14.03 3.85
CA THR A 216 -6.42 13.30 3.08
C THR A 216 -6.70 11.93 3.70
N VAL A 217 -5.68 11.21 4.18
CA VAL A 217 -5.87 9.92 4.87
C VAL A 217 -6.57 10.11 6.20
N ALA A 218 -6.00 10.97 7.07
CA ALA A 218 -6.32 10.95 8.49
C ALA A 218 -6.48 12.33 9.15
N GLY A 219 -6.51 13.40 8.38
CA GLY A 219 -6.76 14.75 8.91
C GLY A 219 -8.09 14.83 9.65
N LYS A 220 -8.11 15.63 10.72
CA LYS A 220 -9.31 15.84 11.56
C LYS A 220 -10.49 16.39 10.75
N TRP A 221 -10.22 17.26 9.77
CA TRP A 221 -11.23 17.99 9.04
C TRP A 221 -11.53 17.38 7.66
N TYR A 222 -10.52 17.08 6.87
CA TYR A 222 -10.68 16.59 5.50
C TYR A 222 -10.28 15.12 5.30
N GLY A 223 -9.63 14.45 6.26
CA GLY A 223 -9.25 13.05 6.15
C GLY A 223 -10.42 12.08 6.36
N TRP A 224 -10.25 10.85 5.96
CA TRP A 224 -11.22 9.76 6.14
C TRP A 224 -11.20 9.17 7.53
N ALA A 225 -10.00 8.95 8.08
CA ALA A 225 -9.74 8.16 9.27
C ALA A 225 -9.22 9.02 10.45
N PRO A 226 -10.05 9.90 11.03
CA PRO A 226 -9.64 10.92 11.99
C PRO A 226 -9.27 10.38 13.39
N GLU A 227 -9.31 9.08 13.58
CA GLU A 227 -8.88 8.41 14.82
C GLU A 227 -7.70 7.45 14.59
N ALA A 228 -7.23 7.28 13.33
CA ALA A 228 -6.06 6.48 13.03
C ALA A 228 -4.77 7.10 13.60
N ASN A 229 -3.82 6.27 14.00
CA ASN A 229 -2.47 6.73 14.29
C ASN A 229 -1.77 7.08 12.97
N ILE A 230 -1.00 8.16 12.97
CA ILE A 230 -0.30 8.66 11.78
C ILE A 230 1.20 8.49 12.01
N TYR A 231 1.84 7.76 11.13
CA TYR A 231 3.30 7.60 11.05
C TYR A 231 3.79 8.23 9.75
N SER A 232 4.90 8.94 9.80
CA SER A 232 5.57 9.48 8.61
C SER A 232 6.87 8.75 8.40
N LEU A 233 7.03 8.11 7.24
CA LEU A 233 8.31 7.60 6.76
C LEU A 233 8.77 8.49 5.61
N ARG A 234 9.82 9.26 5.85
CA ARG A 234 10.37 10.17 4.86
C ARG A 234 11.09 9.40 3.76
N VAL A 235 10.56 9.41 2.56
CA VAL A 235 11.08 8.68 1.39
C VAL A 235 11.54 9.60 0.26
N LEU A 236 11.21 10.89 0.36
CA LEU A 236 11.55 11.91 -0.62
C LEU A 236 12.38 13.05 0.02
N GLY A 237 13.19 13.67 -0.80
CA GLY A 237 14.01 14.83 -0.40
C GLY A 237 15.26 14.46 0.40
N SER A 238 16.02 15.49 0.80
CA SER A 238 17.29 15.32 1.53
C SER A 238 17.07 14.69 2.90
N GLY A 239 17.79 13.62 3.22
CA GLY A 239 17.64 12.86 4.47
C GLY A 239 16.50 11.85 4.46
N ALA A 240 16.01 11.48 3.29
CA ALA A 240 15.09 10.38 3.12
C ALA A 240 15.76 9.01 3.41
N VAL A 241 14.95 8.04 3.77
CA VAL A 241 15.40 6.65 3.83
C VAL A 241 15.90 6.19 2.46
N PRO A 242 16.99 5.43 2.38
CA PRO A 242 17.41 4.87 1.10
C PRO A 242 16.27 4.11 0.42
N ALA A 243 16.03 4.43 -0.84
CA ALA A 243 14.83 3.97 -1.55
C ALA A 243 14.66 2.45 -1.56
N LEU A 244 15.76 1.70 -1.59
CA LEU A 244 15.77 0.23 -1.52
C LEU A 244 15.42 -0.32 -0.12
N LEU A 245 15.39 0.51 0.93
CA LEU A 245 15.07 0.09 2.29
C LEU A 245 13.66 0.50 2.74
N ILE A 246 12.90 1.20 1.92
CA ILE A 246 11.57 1.71 2.28
C ILE A 246 10.67 0.56 2.77
N PHE A 247 10.56 -0.49 1.97
CA PHE A 247 9.69 -1.61 2.29
C PHE A 247 10.27 -2.52 3.37
N ASP A 248 11.59 -2.59 3.53
CA ASP A 248 12.21 -3.28 4.67
C ASP A 248 11.82 -2.60 6.00
N TYR A 249 11.85 -1.26 6.06
CA TYR A 249 11.39 -0.55 7.25
C TYR A 249 9.91 -0.77 7.53
N LEU A 250 9.05 -0.80 6.50
CA LEU A 250 7.62 -1.06 6.67
C LEU A 250 7.35 -2.49 7.17
N ARG A 251 8.06 -3.47 6.65
CA ARG A 251 7.99 -4.88 7.07
C ARG A 251 8.46 -5.03 8.52
N ALA A 252 9.61 -4.45 8.85
CA ALA A 252 10.15 -4.46 10.21
C ALA A 252 9.19 -3.75 11.19
N PHE A 253 8.62 -2.61 10.81
CA PHE A 253 7.60 -1.92 11.60
C PHE A 253 6.40 -2.81 11.86
N HIS A 254 5.81 -3.40 10.82
CA HIS A 254 4.67 -4.28 10.96
C HIS A 254 4.96 -5.46 11.88
N ALA A 255 6.17 -6.04 11.75
CA ALA A 255 6.60 -7.20 12.54
C ALA A 255 6.94 -6.85 14.00
N HIS A 256 7.47 -5.66 14.29
CA HIS A 256 8.06 -5.34 15.61
C HIS A 256 7.34 -4.24 16.39
N LYS A 257 6.38 -3.52 15.79
CA LYS A 257 5.60 -2.51 16.52
C LYS A 257 4.89 -3.12 17.73
N PRO A 258 4.64 -2.31 18.78
CA PRO A 258 4.04 -2.80 20.02
C PRO A 258 2.59 -3.26 19.83
N ILE A 259 2.17 -4.14 20.71
CA ILE A 259 0.76 -4.52 20.84
C ILE A 259 -0.03 -3.32 21.39
N ASN A 260 -1.15 -3.05 20.80
CA ASN A 260 -2.09 -2.06 21.31
C ASN A 260 -2.74 -2.60 22.60
N LEU A 261 -2.51 -1.91 23.71
CA LEU A 261 -2.98 -2.34 25.02
C LEU A 261 -4.50 -2.36 25.18
N GLN A 262 -5.24 -1.65 24.32
CA GLN A 262 -6.70 -1.63 24.36
C GLN A 262 -7.31 -2.81 23.61
N THR A 263 -6.65 -3.28 22.56
CA THR A 263 -7.15 -4.40 21.74
C THR A 263 -6.46 -5.73 22.05
N GLY A 264 -5.27 -5.68 22.63
CA GLY A 264 -4.41 -6.85 22.85
C GLY A 264 -3.69 -7.35 21.59
N PHE A 265 -3.85 -6.68 20.45
CA PHE A 265 -3.23 -7.05 19.17
C PHE A 265 -2.43 -5.88 18.59
N LYS A 266 -1.55 -6.18 17.67
CA LYS A 266 -0.93 -5.14 16.83
C LYS A 266 -1.99 -4.55 15.92
N ASN A 267 -1.99 -3.24 15.80
CA ASN A 267 -2.89 -2.57 14.86
C ASN A 267 -2.60 -3.03 13.42
N PRO A 268 -3.60 -3.11 12.53
CA PRO A 268 -3.35 -3.22 11.10
C PRO A 268 -2.44 -2.09 10.62
N THR A 269 -1.58 -2.37 9.64
CA THR A 269 -0.72 -1.38 8.97
C THR A 269 -1.26 -1.10 7.58
N VAL A 270 -1.62 0.14 7.32
CA VAL A 270 -2.06 0.61 5.98
C VAL A 270 -1.08 1.69 5.53
N THR A 271 -0.52 1.56 4.33
CA THR A 271 0.50 2.48 3.84
C THR A 271 0.04 3.21 2.59
N ASN A 272 0.42 4.48 2.46
CA ASN A 272 0.20 5.27 1.27
C ASN A 272 1.52 5.65 0.63
N HIS A 273 1.61 5.47 -0.69
CA HIS A 273 2.77 5.76 -1.51
C HIS A 273 2.35 6.65 -2.68
N SER A 274 2.64 7.94 -2.56
CA SER A 274 2.24 8.94 -3.56
C SER A 274 3.42 9.40 -4.42
N TYR A 275 4.23 8.45 -4.88
CA TYR A 275 5.47 8.68 -5.65
C TYR A 275 5.75 7.50 -6.60
N GLY A 276 6.71 7.69 -7.50
CA GLY A 276 7.20 6.61 -8.35
C GLY A 276 8.50 6.95 -9.06
N TRP A 277 9.13 5.92 -9.62
CA TRP A 277 10.36 6.04 -10.38
C TRP A 277 10.09 6.46 -11.82
N SER A 278 10.85 7.41 -12.31
CA SER A 278 10.79 7.84 -13.71
C SER A 278 12.17 8.15 -14.27
N THR A 279 12.32 7.95 -15.59
CA THR A 279 13.45 8.52 -16.34
C THR A 279 13.07 9.91 -16.79
N ASN A 280 13.75 10.93 -16.26
CA ASN A 280 13.49 12.33 -16.58
C ASN A 280 14.47 12.83 -17.63
N LEU A 281 13.97 13.08 -18.85
CA LEU A 281 14.76 13.57 -19.98
C LEU A 281 14.45 15.04 -20.34
N ILE A 282 13.76 15.78 -19.45
CA ILE A 282 13.34 17.16 -19.71
C ILE A 282 14.57 18.05 -19.99
N SER A 283 15.61 17.94 -19.16
CA SER A 283 16.84 18.72 -19.35
C SER A 283 17.68 18.29 -20.55
N THR A 284 17.56 17.02 -20.96
CA THR A 284 18.26 16.49 -22.13
C THR A 284 17.63 16.91 -23.45
N PHE A 285 16.30 17.02 -23.46
CA PHE A 285 15.48 17.40 -24.61
C PHE A 285 14.62 18.62 -24.31
N ASP A 286 15.23 19.74 -23.90
CA ASP A 286 14.56 20.96 -23.48
C ASP A 286 13.65 21.55 -24.59
N ASN A 287 14.00 21.36 -25.86
CA ASN A 287 13.22 21.74 -27.04
C ASN A 287 12.34 20.60 -27.61
N GLY A 288 12.12 19.53 -26.83
CA GLY A 288 11.37 18.35 -27.25
C GLY A 288 12.24 17.27 -27.89
N ILE A 289 11.69 16.06 -27.92
CA ILE A 289 12.31 14.91 -28.58
C ILE A 289 12.21 15.07 -30.10
N GLY A 290 13.36 15.09 -30.78
CA GLY A 290 13.38 15.07 -32.24
C GLY A 290 13.47 13.65 -32.78
N ILE A 291 12.90 13.38 -33.97
CA ILE A 291 12.98 12.05 -34.62
C ILE A 291 14.42 11.57 -34.82
N SER A 292 15.36 12.50 -35.00
CA SER A 292 16.80 12.20 -35.15
C SER A 292 17.47 11.71 -33.87
N SER A 293 16.83 11.89 -32.72
CA SER A 293 17.31 11.35 -31.43
C SER A 293 16.74 9.96 -31.11
N ILE A 294 15.88 9.43 -31.97
CA ILE A 294 15.29 8.09 -31.80
C ILE A 294 15.98 7.13 -32.80
N GLU A 295 16.55 6.06 -32.26
CA GLU A 295 17.16 5.00 -33.06
C GLU A 295 16.09 4.04 -33.57
N TYR A 296 15.22 3.54 -32.66
CA TYR A 296 14.07 2.72 -33.00
C TYR A 296 12.96 2.82 -31.94
N VAL A 297 11.78 2.38 -32.32
CA VAL A 297 10.63 2.14 -31.42
C VAL A 297 10.23 0.68 -31.52
N THR A 298 10.09 0.01 -30.39
CA THR A 298 9.47 -1.31 -30.33
C THR A 298 8.02 -1.16 -29.84
N TYR A 299 7.10 -1.68 -30.60
CA TYR A 299 5.67 -1.69 -30.27
C TYR A 299 5.08 -3.07 -30.50
N ARG A 300 4.55 -3.68 -29.43
CA ARG A 300 3.94 -5.03 -29.45
C ARG A 300 4.82 -6.08 -30.15
N GLY A 301 6.11 -6.06 -29.85
CA GLY A 301 7.10 -6.98 -30.41
C GLY A 301 7.61 -6.63 -31.82
N THR A 302 7.07 -5.62 -32.47
CA THR A 302 7.58 -5.14 -33.77
C THR A 302 8.47 -3.92 -33.58
N THR A 303 9.65 -3.93 -34.21
CA THR A 303 10.59 -2.80 -34.20
C THR A 303 10.47 -1.98 -35.45
N TYR A 304 10.36 -0.66 -35.26
CA TYR A 304 10.24 0.37 -36.31
C TYR A 304 11.43 1.32 -36.22
N ASP A 305 11.98 1.70 -37.37
CA ASP A 305 13.07 2.66 -37.51
C ASP A 305 12.97 3.40 -38.86
N SER A 306 13.99 4.19 -39.23
CA SER A 306 14.03 4.91 -40.50
C SER A 306 14.05 4.01 -41.73
N ASN A 307 14.47 2.75 -41.61
CA ASN A 307 14.51 1.77 -42.69
C ASN A 307 13.25 0.90 -42.76
N ASN A 308 12.61 0.73 -41.61
CA ASN A 308 11.34 0.02 -41.46
C ASN A 308 10.34 0.94 -40.73
N PRO A 309 9.78 1.95 -41.43
CA PRO A 309 8.95 2.96 -40.78
C PRO A 309 7.62 2.40 -40.31
N ASN A 310 7.05 3.04 -39.29
CA ASN A 310 5.70 2.79 -38.81
C ASN A 310 4.65 3.17 -39.89
N PRO A 311 3.39 2.71 -39.77
CA PRO A 311 2.35 2.95 -40.78
C PRO A 311 2.14 4.40 -41.19
N SER A 312 2.18 5.32 -40.23
CA SER A 312 2.03 6.79 -40.50
C SER A 312 3.36 7.46 -40.88
N GLY A 313 4.45 6.71 -41.03
CA GLY A 313 5.78 7.17 -41.44
C GLY A 313 6.69 7.57 -40.29
N TRP A 314 8.02 7.47 -40.55
CA TRP A 314 9.07 7.74 -39.56
C TRP A 314 9.24 9.24 -39.31
N SER A 315 8.35 9.80 -38.50
CA SER A 315 8.34 11.22 -38.10
C SER A 315 7.76 11.34 -36.70
N MET A 316 7.97 12.46 -36.00
CA MET A 316 7.38 12.61 -34.66
C MET A 316 5.84 12.58 -34.70
N SER A 317 5.23 13.16 -35.73
CA SER A 317 3.78 13.06 -35.91
C SER A 317 3.32 11.61 -36.17
N GLY A 318 4.05 10.88 -37.01
CA GLY A 318 3.75 9.46 -37.25
C GLY A 318 3.89 8.57 -36.01
N LEU A 319 4.88 8.85 -35.16
CA LEU A 319 5.03 8.15 -33.88
C LEU A 319 3.92 8.53 -32.88
N GLU A 320 3.44 9.77 -32.92
CA GLU A 320 2.32 10.20 -32.09
C GLU A 320 1.03 9.55 -32.56
N ASP A 321 0.76 9.53 -33.87
CA ASP A 321 -0.45 8.92 -34.47
C ASP A 321 -0.52 7.39 -34.20
N ASP A 322 0.59 6.67 -34.37
CA ASP A 322 0.59 5.21 -34.29
C ASP A 322 0.83 4.68 -32.87
N PHE A 323 1.58 5.39 -32.04
CA PHE A 323 2.06 4.89 -30.75
C PHE A 323 1.82 5.83 -29.58
N GLY A 324 1.29 7.05 -29.79
CA GLY A 324 1.09 8.07 -28.74
C GLY A 324 2.40 8.68 -28.24
N ILE A 325 3.49 8.59 -28.99
CA ILE A 325 4.81 9.12 -28.61
C ILE A 325 4.90 10.59 -29.06
N SER A 326 4.50 11.50 -28.15
CA SER A 326 4.65 12.94 -28.40
C SER A 326 6.06 13.43 -28.14
N GLN A 327 6.52 14.41 -28.93
CA GLN A 327 7.81 15.07 -28.73
C GLN A 327 7.99 15.70 -27.33
N TRP A 328 6.86 16.00 -26.63
CA TRP A 328 6.87 16.65 -25.34
C TRP A 328 6.77 15.67 -24.17
N LYS A 329 6.49 14.38 -24.41
CA LYS A 329 6.54 13.33 -23.39
C LYS A 329 8.00 12.94 -23.14
N ARG A 330 8.63 13.57 -22.15
CA ARG A 330 10.06 13.45 -21.83
C ARG A 330 10.32 12.84 -20.45
N MET A 331 9.28 12.49 -19.72
CA MET A 331 9.35 11.66 -18.51
C MET A 331 8.74 10.31 -18.84
N PHE A 332 9.45 9.25 -18.50
CA PHE A 332 9.01 7.87 -18.74
C PHE A 332 8.98 7.11 -17.41
N ASN A 333 7.92 6.35 -17.21
CA ASN A 333 7.79 5.48 -16.06
C ASN A 333 8.91 4.42 -16.04
N TYR A 334 9.46 4.18 -14.88
CA TYR A 334 10.51 3.19 -14.71
C TYR A 334 10.07 2.08 -13.75
N ASN A 335 10.05 0.85 -14.25
CA ASN A 335 9.84 -0.33 -13.42
C ASN A 335 11.19 -0.84 -12.89
N TYR A 336 11.32 -0.87 -11.58
CA TYR A 336 12.50 -1.34 -10.89
C TYR A 336 12.17 -2.63 -10.14
N SER A 337 12.69 -3.77 -10.65
CA SER A 337 12.26 -5.10 -10.18
C SER A 337 12.59 -5.35 -8.72
N ALA A 338 13.71 -4.81 -8.23
CA ALA A 338 14.08 -4.91 -6.82
C ALA A 338 13.03 -4.25 -5.90
N ILE A 339 12.53 -3.08 -6.28
CA ILE A 339 11.48 -2.38 -5.51
C ILE A 339 10.15 -3.13 -5.58
N THR A 340 9.76 -3.59 -6.78
CA THR A 340 8.49 -4.35 -6.91
C THR A 340 8.52 -5.64 -6.12
N ALA A 341 9.65 -6.31 -6.03
CA ALA A 341 9.84 -7.49 -5.21
C ALA A 341 9.66 -7.20 -3.71
N ASP A 342 10.24 -6.10 -3.21
CA ASP A 342 10.10 -5.69 -1.81
C ASP A 342 8.66 -5.27 -1.47
N VAL A 343 7.91 -4.68 -2.41
CA VAL A 343 6.47 -4.40 -2.26
C VAL A 343 5.68 -5.70 -2.08
N GLU A 344 5.93 -6.67 -2.96
CA GLU A 344 5.26 -7.97 -2.90
C GLU A 344 5.52 -8.67 -1.56
N ASP A 345 6.77 -8.66 -1.10
CA ASP A 345 7.16 -9.21 0.20
C ASP A 345 6.46 -8.48 1.37
N ALA A 346 6.32 -7.16 1.31
CA ALA A 346 5.61 -6.39 2.34
C ALA A 346 4.10 -6.75 2.39
N ILE A 347 3.49 -6.97 1.24
CA ILE A 347 2.10 -7.43 1.14
C ILE A 347 1.95 -8.84 1.73
N GLU A 348 2.88 -9.75 1.44
CA GLU A 348 2.89 -11.10 2.00
C GLU A 348 3.05 -11.10 3.53
N ASP A 349 3.85 -10.18 4.06
CA ASP A 349 4.03 -10.00 5.51
C ASP A 349 2.80 -9.35 6.19
N GLY A 350 1.80 -8.90 5.44
CA GLY A 350 0.52 -8.40 5.97
C GLY A 350 0.36 -6.88 5.96
N VAL A 351 1.27 -6.13 5.35
CA VAL A 351 1.14 -4.69 5.14
C VAL A 351 0.14 -4.42 4.01
N VAL A 352 -0.77 -3.48 4.20
CA VAL A 352 -1.65 -3.02 3.13
C VAL A 352 -0.95 -1.88 2.39
N VAL A 353 -0.70 -2.08 1.09
CA VAL A 353 0.10 -1.17 0.26
C VAL A 353 -0.78 -0.54 -0.82
N ILE A 354 -0.93 0.79 -0.75
CA ILE A 354 -1.78 1.59 -1.64
C ILE A 354 -0.91 2.64 -2.32
N ILE A 355 -0.95 2.71 -3.64
CA ILE A 355 0.03 3.44 -4.43
C ILE A 355 -0.65 4.26 -5.52
N ALA A 356 -0.18 5.48 -5.74
CA ALA A 356 -0.63 6.33 -6.82
C ALA A 356 -0.15 5.82 -8.19
N ALA A 357 -1.00 5.90 -9.20
CA ALA A 357 -0.71 5.39 -10.54
C ALA A 357 0.32 6.23 -11.32
N GLY A 358 0.46 7.52 -10.98
CA GLY A 358 1.31 8.46 -11.70
C GLY A 358 0.53 9.43 -12.60
N ASN A 359 1.18 10.56 -12.97
CA ASN A 359 0.55 11.72 -13.57
C ASN A 359 1.07 12.03 -14.99
N ASN A 360 1.40 11.02 -15.76
CA ASN A 360 2.05 11.20 -17.06
C ASN A 360 1.09 10.92 -18.24
N ASP A 361 -0.18 10.60 -17.95
CA ASP A 361 -1.13 10.15 -18.98
C ASP A 361 -0.59 8.96 -19.78
N PHE A 362 -0.02 7.98 -19.07
CA PHE A 362 0.51 6.77 -19.65
C PHE A 362 -0.42 5.58 -19.46
N TYR A 363 -0.51 4.79 -20.50
CA TYR A 363 -1.12 3.47 -20.44
C TYR A 363 -0.25 2.51 -19.61
N MET A 364 -0.89 1.77 -18.72
CA MET A 364 -0.26 0.82 -17.81
C MET A 364 -0.81 -0.59 -18.03
N PRO A 365 -0.12 -1.45 -18.81
CA PRO A 365 -0.45 -2.87 -18.88
C PRO A 365 -0.11 -3.57 -17.57
N LYS A 366 -0.77 -4.69 -17.31
CA LYS A 366 -0.41 -5.53 -16.16
C LYS A 366 0.98 -6.15 -16.33
N PRO A 367 1.77 -6.22 -15.26
CA PRO A 367 3.08 -6.89 -15.27
C PRO A 367 2.96 -8.42 -15.21
N ASP A 368 1.90 -9.00 -15.77
CA ASP A 368 1.61 -10.42 -15.73
C ASP A 368 1.62 -11.00 -17.16
N PRO A 369 2.56 -11.89 -17.50
CA PRO A 369 2.64 -12.51 -18.82
C PRO A 369 1.38 -13.27 -19.24
N THR A 370 0.49 -13.60 -18.31
CA THR A 370 -0.79 -14.27 -18.62
C THR A 370 -1.91 -13.30 -18.97
N ASP A 371 -1.73 -12.01 -18.68
CA ASP A 371 -2.69 -10.97 -19.01
C ASP A 371 -2.55 -10.53 -20.47
N PRO A 372 -3.65 -10.40 -21.23
CA PRO A 372 -3.58 -9.95 -22.63
C PRO A 372 -2.89 -8.60 -22.85
N SER A 373 -2.94 -7.70 -21.87
CA SER A 373 -2.30 -6.38 -21.95
C SER A 373 -0.78 -6.44 -21.87
N TYR A 374 -0.22 -7.57 -21.40
CA TYR A 374 1.23 -7.74 -21.28
C TYR A 374 2.00 -7.61 -22.60
N VAL A 375 1.32 -7.77 -23.73
CA VAL A 375 1.92 -7.50 -25.05
C VAL A 375 2.51 -6.09 -25.14
N ASP A 376 1.97 -5.14 -24.40
CA ASP A 376 2.43 -3.74 -24.36
C ASP A 376 3.54 -3.48 -23.33
N TRP A 377 3.81 -4.43 -22.44
CA TRP A 377 4.80 -4.28 -21.36
C TRP A 377 6.21 -3.95 -21.84
N ASN A 378 6.58 -4.42 -23.03
CA ASN A 378 7.88 -4.24 -23.62
C ASN A 378 7.93 -3.15 -24.70
N ASN A 379 6.89 -2.32 -24.81
CA ASN A 379 6.90 -1.17 -25.70
C ASN A 379 7.98 -0.17 -25.26
N ALA A 380 8.91 0.17 -26.14
CA ALA A 380 10.10 0.89 -25.78
C ALA A 380 10.57 1.85 -26.89
N ILE A 381 11.23 2.92 -26.48
CA ILE A 381 11.95 3.84 -27.34
C ILE A 381 13.45 3.68 -27.07
N LYS A 382 14.24 3.38 -28.08
CA LYS A 382 15.69 3.46 -28.02
C LYS A 382 16.12 4.83 -28.52
N PHE A 383 16.75 5.58 -27.65
CA PHE A 383 17.33 6.86 -27.97
C PHE A 383 18.77 6.73 -28.43
N GLN A 384 19.24 7.73 -29.19
CA GLN A 384 20.61 7.92 -29.61
C GLN A 384 21.06 9.37 -29.40
N GLY A 385 22.36 9.61 -29.36
CA GLY A 385 22.92 10.96 -29.20
C GLY A 385 23.08 11.35 -27.73
N LEU A 386 22.44 12.44 -27.30
CA LEU A 386 22.58 13.00 -25.95
C LEU A 386 22.17 12.03 -24.83
N TYR A 387 21.14 11.23 -25.08
CA TYR A 387 20.73 10.13 -24.22
C TYR A 387 20.75 8.84 -25.03
N ASN A 388 21.69 7.97 -24.76
CA ASN A 388 21.83 6.68 -25.45
C ASN A 388 21.25 5.55 -24.60
N GLY A 389 19.95 5.64 -24.27
CA GLY A 389 19.25 4.70 -23.40
C GLY A 389 17.99 4.12 -24.03
N ILE A 390 17.36 3.20 -23.32
CA ILE A 390 16.04 2.66 -23.63
C ILE A 390 15.06 3.16 -22.56
N SER A 391 13.94 3.74 -22.99
CA SER A 391 12.83 4.11 -22.14
C SER A 391 11.59 3.33 -22.53
N TYR A 392 10.95 2.72 -21.57
CA TYR A 392 9.66 2.05 -21.76
C TYR A 392 8.54 3.07 -21.62
N TYR A 393 7.69 3.18 -22.61
CA TYR A 393 6.69 4.25 -22.63
C TYR A 393 5.25 3.81 -22.32
N GLN A 394 5.03 2.50 -22.13
CA GLN A 394 3.76 1.93 -21.71
C GLN A 394 4.00 0.94 -20.57
N ARG A 395 4.52 1.43 -19.47
CA ARG A 395 4.68 0.70 -18.20
C ARG A 395 4.24 1.57 -17.05
N GLY A 396 3.76 0.95 -15.98
CA GLY A 396 3.70 1.61 -14.69
C GLY A 396 5.09 1.82 -14.11
N SER A 397 5.21 2.72 -13.16
CA SER A 397 6.44 2.90 -12.40
C SER A 397 6.41 2.07 -11.11
N SER A 398 7.59 1.64 -10.65
CA SER A 398 7.72 1.16 -9.29
C SER A 398 7.51 2.32 -8.29
N PRO A 399 6.84 2.06 -7.16
CA PRO A 399 6.27 0.80 -6.71
C PRO A 399 4.87 0.49 -7.29
N GLY A 400 4.20 1.41 -8.00
CA GLY A 400 2.79 1.37 -8.38
C GLY A 400 2.36 0.20 -9.27
N ASN A 401 3.30 -0.43 -9.95
CA ASN A 401 3.05 -1.59 -10.80
C ASN A 401 3.50 -2.93 -10.19
N ALA A 402 3.78 -2.95 -8.88
CA ALA A 402 4.06 -4.20 -8.19
C ALA A 402 2.82 -5.11 -8.18
N LYS A 403 3.05 -6.40 -8.32
CA LYS A 403 1.96 -7.38 -8.30
C LYS A 403 1.24 -7.34 -6.95
N ASN A 404 -0.07 -7.33 -7.00
CA ASN A 404 -0.97 -7.26 -5.84
C ASN A 404 -0.93 -5.95 -5.02
N ALA A 405 -0.12 -4.96 -5.37
CA ALA A 405 -0.31 -3.61 -4.83
C ALA A 405 -1.63 -3.02 -5.32
N ILE A 406 -2.27 -2.15 -4.53
CA ILE A 406 -3.46 -1.43 -4.99
C ILE A 406 -3.01 -0.15 -5.69
N CYS A 407 -3.10 -0.16 -7.00
CA CYS A 407 -2.76 0.98 -7.87
C CYS A 407 -3.98 1.87 -8.08
N VAL A 408 -3.84 3.15 -7.77
CA VAL A 408 -4.96 4.10 -7.72
C VAL A 408 -4.85 5.15 -8.82
N GLY A 409 -5.83 5.17 -9.71
CA GLY A 409 -6.03 6.22 -10.71
C GLY A 409 -6.85 7.39 -10.16
N ALA A 410 -6.71 8.57 -10.79
CA ALA A 410 -7.41 9.78 -10.38
C ALA A 410 -8.62 10.06 -11.27
N ILE A 411 -9.77 10.36 -10.65
CA ILE A 411 -10.94 10.94 -11.32
C ILE A 411 -10.98 12.45 -11.11
N ASP A 412 -11.55 13.13 -12.11
CA ASP A 412 -11.82 14.56 -12.11
C ASP A 412 -13.09 14.88 -11.32
N ASN A 413 -13.29 16.16 -11.03
CA ASN A 413 -14.47 16.68 -10.36
C ASN A 413 -15.58 17.15 -11.33
N ASP A 414 -15.51 16.76 -12.59
CA ASP A 414 -16.54 17.00 -13.59
C ASP A 414 -17.82 16.21 -13.33
N ASP A 415 -18.94 16.68 -13.88
CA ASP A 415 -20.27 16.05 -13.75
C ASP A 415 -20.29 14.58 -14.20
N ASP A 416 -19.44 14.24 -15.17
CA ASP A 416 -19.36 12.91 -15.79
C ASP A 416 -18.38 11.98 -15.05
N PHE A 417 -17.71 12.46 -13.99
CA PHE A 417 -16.68 11.71 -13.29
C PHE A 417 -15.63 11.12 -14.21
N ARG A 418 -14.98 12.00 -14.96
CA ARG A 418 -13.95 11.60 -15.92
C ARG A 418 -12.66 11.17 -15.22
N ARG A 419 -11.90 10.35 -15.91
CA ARG A 419 -10.49 10.21 -15.62
C ARG A 419 -9.82 11.58 -15.65
N ALA A 420 -9.11 11.95 -14.61
CA ALA A 420 -8.31 13.17 -14.65
C ALA A 420 -7.28 13.08 -15.78
N SER A 421 -7.14 14.15 -16.58
CA SER A 421 -6.35 14.16 -17.82
C SER A 421 -4.89 13.75 -17.64
N PHE A 422 -4.34 14.00 -16.46
CA PHE A 422 -2.98 13.64 -16.12
C PHE A 422 -2.82 12.18 -15.66
N SER A 423 -3.90 11.54 -15.18
CA SER A 423 -3.81 10.23 -14.55
C SER A 423 -3.32 9.16 -15.52
N ASN A 424 -2.37 8.35 -15.10
CA ASN A 424 -2.09 7.11 -15.77
C ASN A 424 -3.34 6.22 -15.78
N PHE A 425 -3.45 5.33 -16.75
CA PHE A 425 -4.64 4.54 -17.02
C PHE A 425 -4.30 3.15 -17.58
N GLY A 426 -5.28 2.28 -17.64
CA GLY A 426 -5.12 0.94 -18.22
C GLY A 426 -5.36 -0.20 -17.23
N PRO A 427 -5.16 -1.45 -17.64
CA PRO A 427 -5.50 -2.64 -16.86
C PRO A 427 -4.78 -2.78 -15.51
N ALA A 428 -3.66 -2.09 -15.32
CA ALA A 428 -2.94 -2.10 -14.03
C ALA A 428 -3.58 -1.21 -12.96
N ILE A 429 -4.59 -0.41 -13.29
CA ILE A 429 -5.33 0.38 -12.30
C ILE A 429 -6.34 -0.53 -11.60
N ASP A 430 -6.28 -0.62 -10.27
CA ASP A 430 -7.17 -1.46 -9.48
C ASP A 430 -8.42 -0.72 -9.01
N VAL A 431 -8.30 0.59 -8.83
CA VAL A 431 -9.41 1.44 -8.36
C VAL A 431 -9.21 2.89 -8.77
N TRP A 432 -10.30 3.59 -9.04
CA TRP A 432 -10.34 5.01 -9.32
C TRP A 432 -10.86 5.77 -8.11
N ALA A 433 -10.23 6.90 -7.80
CA ALA A 433 -10.62 7.74 -6.66
C ALA A 433 -10.47 9.23 -6.98
N PRO A 434 -11.19 10.12 -6.27
CA PRO A 434 -11.07 11.55 -6.43
C PRO A 434 -9.62 12.05 -6.31
N GLY A 435 -9.11 12.70 -7.36
CA GLY A 435 -7.71 13.17 -7.41
C GLY A 435 -7.55 14.58 -7.98
N TYR A 436 -8.64 15.26 -8.32
CA TYR A 436 -8.61 16.62 -8.84
C TYR A 436 -9.22 17.59 -7.84
N SER A 437 -8.56 18.73 -7.61
CA SER A 437 -9.02 19.77 -6.66
C SER A 437 -9.33 19.21 -5.25
N ILE A 438 -8.43 18.38 -4.73
CA ILE A 438 -8.59 17.78 -3.40
C ILE A 438 -8.04 18.73 -2.34
N VAL A 439 -8.93 19.19 -1.46
CA VAL A 439 -8.55 20.04 -0.32
C VAL A 439 -8.08 19.17 0.84
N SER A 440 -6.94 19.51 1.38
CA SER A 440 -6.38 18.83 2.55
C SER A 440 -5.44 19.74 3.33
N THR A 441 -4.91 19.21 4.43
CA THR A 441 -3.95 19.89 5.30
C THR A 441 -2.69 20.27 4.51
N TYR A 442 -2.21 21.47 4.75
CA TYR A 442 -1.05 22.01 4.06
C TYR A 442 0.03 22.47 5.06
N ASN A 443 1.21 22.78 4.60
CA ASN A 443 2.26 23.32 5.44
C ASN A 443 1.98 24.79 5.83
N ASN A 444 2.82 25.36 6.71
CA ASN A 444 2.66 26.71 7.22
C ASN A 444 2.92 27.84 6.21
N THR A 445 3.17 27.53 4.95
CA THR A 445 3.41 28.52 3.88
C THR A 445 2.17 28.69 2.97
N GLY A 446 1.14 27.86 3.16
CA GLY A 446 -0.10 27.93 2.41
C GLY A 446 -0.89 29.21 2.69
N THR A 447 -1.58 29.70 1.68
CA THR A 447 -2.35 30.96 1.69
C THR A 447 -3.79 30.77 2.18
N TYR A 448 -4.17 29.56 2.58
CA TYR A 448 -5.58 29.19 2.72
C TYR A 448 -5.98 28.86 4.17
N ASP A 449 -7.07 29.48 4.54
CA ASP A 449 -7.95 29.24 5.67
C ASP A 449 -7.35 29.00 7.05
N THR A 450 -7.14 30.09 7.77
CA THR A 450 -6.80 30.11 9.21
C THR A 450 -8.00 29.81 10.12
N LYS A 451 -9.08 29.24 9.61
CA LYS A 451 -10.38 29.12 10.31
C LYS A 451 -10.36 28.31 11.59
N TYR A 452 -9.44 27.35 11.70
CA TYR A 452 -9.44 26.41 12.82
C TYR A 452 -8.37 26.67 13.89
N GLY A 453 -7.91 27.90 13.98
CA GLY A 453 -7.03 28.33 15.08
C GLY A 453 -5.55 28.30 14.73
N GLY A 454 -5.07 29.39 14.24
CA GLY A 454 -3.72 29.88 14.40
C GLY A 454 -2.61 29.35 13.51
N SER A 455 -2.53 28.09 13.16
CA SER A 455 -1.41 27.53 12.39
C SER A 455 -1.77 26.41 11.41
N ASN A 456 -3.03 26.18 11.16
CA ASN A 456 -3.47 25.15 10.22
C ASN A 456 -3.80 25.78 8.88
N TYR A 457 -3.12 25.31 7.87
CA TYR A 457 -3.33 25.72 6.49
C TYR A 457 -3.93 24.54 5.71
N TYR A 458 -4.77 24.87 4.75
CA TYR A 458 -5.35 23.92 3.81
C TYR A 458 -5.13 24.44 2.41
N ASP A 459 -4.96 23.53 1.46
CA ASP A 459 -4.87 23.88 0.04
C ASP A 459 -5.45 22.75 -0.81
N ASN A 460 -5.71 23.03 -2.08
CA ASN A 460 -6.16 22.04 -3.02
C ASN A 460 -5.04 21.67 -4.00
N ILE A 461 -4.85 20.39 -4.20
CA ILE A 461 -3.85 19.83 -5.09
C ILE A 461 -4.52 18.82 -6.03
N ASN A 462 -3.94 18.67 -7.23
CA ASN A 462 -4.32 17.65 -8.19
C ASN A 462 -3.24 16.56 -8.25
N GLY A 463 -3.65 15.34 -8.47
CA GLY A 463 -2.73 14.23 -8.67
C GLY A 463 -3.32 12.87 -8.30
N THR A 464 -2.75 11.82 -8.85
CA THR A 464 -2.97 10.47 -8.34
C THR A 464 -2.46 10.34 -6.90
N SER A 465 -1.55 11.23 -6.49
CA SER A 465 -1.12 11.42 -5.09
C SER A 465 -2.24 11.85 -4.15
N MET A 466 -3.32 12.43 -4.64
CA MET A 466 -4.52 12.82 -3.87
C MET A 466 -5.59 11.75 -3.96
N ALA A 467 -5.59 10.94 -5.01
CA ALA A 467 -6.48 9.79 -5.18
C ALA A 467 -6.07 8.61 -4.28
N SER A 468 -4.79 8.27 -4.26
CA SER A 468 -4.24 7.17 -3.44
C SER A 468 -4.56 7.32 -1.94
N PRO A 469 -4.37 8.50 -1.30
CA PRO A 469 -4.72 8.68 0.10
C PRO A 469 -6.23 8.61 0.39
N GLN A 470 -7.11 8.85 -0.59
CA GLN A 470 -8.55 8.56 -0.41
C GLN A 470 -8.75 7.06 -0.16
N VAL A 471 -8.11 6.22 -0.97
CA VAL A 471 -8.19 4.76 -0.84
C VAL A 471 -7.56 4.29 0.47
N CYS A 472 -6.42 4.87 0.85
CA CYS A 472 -5.74 4.58 2.11
C CYS A 472 -6.61 4.93 3.32
N GLY A 473 -7.24 6.09 3.31
CA GLY A 473 -8.16 6.52 4.36
C GLY A 473 -9.40 5.63 4.48
N VAL A 474 -10.00 5.25 3.35
CA VAL A 474 -11.11 4.29 3.31
C VAL A 474 -10.65 2.92 3.83
N ALA A 475 -9.46 2.45 3.45
CA ALA A 475 -8.89 1.20 3.98
C ALA A 475 -8.72 1.26 5.49
N ALA A 476 -8.24 2.38 6.04
CA ALA A 476 -8.14 2.59 7.49
C ALA A 476 -9.54 2.57 8.17
N CYS A 477 -10.55 3.17 7.56
CA CYS A 477 -11.93 3.08 8.05
C CYS A 477 -12.41 1.63 8.10
N ILE A 478 -12.19 0.86 7.03
CA ILE A 478 -12.61 -0.54 6.94
C ILE A 478 -11.84 -1.42 7.92
N ALA A 479 -10.57 -1.10 8.17
CA ALA A 479 -9.71 -1.79 9.13
C ALA A 479 -10.02 -1.47 10.59
N THR A 480 -10.86 -0.46 10.87
CA THR A 480 -11.21 -0.04 12.22
C THR A 480 -11.62 -1.23 13.08
N GLY A 481 -10.86 -1.46 14.16
CA GLY A 481 -11.11 -2.51 15.15
C GLY A 481 -10.93 -3.94 14.67
N LYS A 482 -10.37 -4.15 13.50
CA LYS A 482 -9.96 -5.49 13.06
C LYS A 482 -8.61 -5.84 13.68
N THR A 483 -8.48 -7.08 14.12
CA THR A 483 -7.20 -7.62 14.61
C THR A 483 -6.25 -7.95 13.46
N ARG A 484 -6.82 -8.18 12.28
CA ARG A 484 -6.10 -8.41 11.03
C ARG A 484 -6.87 -7.77 9.89
N PHE A 485 -6.16 -7.02 9.07
CA PHE A 485 -6.63 -6.49 7.81
C PHE A 485 -5.50 -6.55 6.79
N THR A 486 -5.74 -7.17 5.67
CA THR A 486 -4.73 -7.50 4.67
C THR A 486 -5.04 -6.84 3.34
N GLN A 487 -4.06 -6.84 2.44
CA GLN A 487 -4.22 -6.41 1.05
C GLN A 487 -5.41 -7.11 0.36
N SER A 488 -5.53 -8.42 0.54
CA SER A 488 -6.64 -9.20 -0.03
C SER A 488 -8.00 -8.80 0.51
N ASP A 489 -8.09 -8.39 1.79
CA ASP A 489 -9.35 -7.90 2.37
C ASP A 489 -9.76 -6.57 1.72
N MET A 490 -8.81 -5.65 1.52
CA MET A 490 -9.09 -4.39 0.85
C MET A 490 -9.43 -4.59 -0.63
N TYR A 491 -8.71 -5.45 -1.33
CA TYR A 491 -8.98 -5.76 -2.72
C TYR A 491 -10.37 -6.37 -2.90
N ALA A 492 -10.73 -7.34 -2.04
CA ALA A 492 -12.06 -7.93 -2.03
C ALA A 492 -13.16 -6.89 -1.77
N TYR A 493 -12.91 -5.94 -0.86
CA TYR A 493 -13.81 -4.82 -0.61
C TYR A 493 -14.01 -3.96 -1.87
N ILE A 494 -12.93 -3.55 -2.52
CA ILE A 494 -12.97 -2.75 -3.75
C ILE A 494 -13.78 -3.49 -4.83
N GLN A 495 -13.50 -4.76 -5.04
CA GLN A 495 -14.22 -5.56 -6.06
C GLN A 495 -15.70 -5.76 -5.74
N GLN A 496 -16.05 -5.83 -4.48
CA GLN A 496 -17.44 -6.05 -4.05
C GLN A 496 -18.28 -4.77 -4.02
N PHE A 497 -17.70 -3.66 -3.55
CA PHE A 497 -18.43 -2.42 -3.25
C PHE A 497 -18.07 -1.25 -4.19
N GLY A 498 -16.98 -1.35 -4.92
CA GLY A 498 -16.60 -0.35 -5.90
C GLY A 498 -17.68 -0.15 -6.96
N LYS A 499 -17.98 1.08 -7.30
CA LYS A 499 -18.92 1.43 -8.36
C LYS A 499 -18.30 1.08 -9.71
N LYS A 500 -19.04 0.43 -10.56
CA LYS A 500 -18.61 0.04 -11.90
C LYS A 500 -19.45 0.73 -12.96
N ASP A 501 -18.87 0.95 -14.14
CA ASP A 501 -19.55 1.50 -15.31
C ASP A 501 -20.13 2.92 -15.12
N ASP A 502 -19.49 3.75 -14.29
CA ASP A 502 -19.97 5.10 -13.97
C ASP A 502 -19.02 6.22 -14.42
N MET A 503 -17.82 5.89 -14.83
CA MET A 503 -16.81 6.84 -15.28
C MET A 503 -16.88 7.11 -16.78
N SER A 504 -16.64 8.37 -17.16
CA SER A 504 -16.34 8.76 -18.52
C SER A 504 -14.83 8.84 -18.76
N PHE A 505 -14.36 8.34 -19.89
CA PHE A 505 -12.94 8.39 -20.28
C PHE A 505 -12.62 9.37 -21.40
N ASP A 506 -13.60 10.17 -21.82
CA ASP A 506 -13.38 11.19 -22.83
C ASP A 506 -12.66 12.41 -22.23
N VAL A 507 -11.40 12.58 -22.58
CA VAL A 507 -10.55 13.67 -22.10
C VAL A 507 -10.44 14.82 -23.13
N PHE A 508 -10.79 14.58 -24.41
CA PHE A 508 -10.53 15.54 -25.48
C PHE A 508 -11.65 15.66 -26.52
N GLY A 509 -12.91 15.43 -26.18
CA GLY A 509 -14.03 15.64 -27.08
C GLY A 509 -14.13 14.62 -28.23
N GLY A 510 -13.48 13.48 -28.11
CA GLY A 510 -13.73 12.32 -28.94
C GLY A 510 -14.99 11.61 -28.47
N ASP A 511 -15.88 11.27 -29.40
CA ASP A 511 -17.10 10.54 -29.11
C ASP A 511 -16.77 9.08 -28.74
N PHE A 512 -16.43 8.86 -27.47
CA PHE A 512 -16.29 7.51 -26.90
C PHE A 512 -17.67 7.02 -26.45
N SER A 513 -18.57 6.85 -27.41
CA SER A 513 -19.90 6.31 -27.21
C SER A 513 -19.94 4.87 -26.73
N ASP A 514 -18.79 4.31 -26.39
CA ASP A 514 -18.62 2.98 -25.86
C ASP A 514 -17.94 3.09 -24.49
N ALA A 515 -18.60 2.64 -23.44
CA ALA A 515 -18.17 2.65 -22.04
C ALA A 515 -16.93 1.77 -21.74
N THR A 516 -16.08 1.60 -22.71
CA THR A 516 -14.83 0.86 -22.60
C THR A 516 -13.69 1.87 -22.38
N CYS A 517 -12.79 1.60 -21.48
CA CYS A 517 -11.56 2.35 -21.28
C CYS A 517 -10.70 2.24 -22.56
N LYS A 518 -11.06 2.98 -23.60
CA LYS A 518 -10.27 3.04 -24.82
C LYS A 518 -9.22 4.13 -24.68
N GLY A 519 -7.97 3.78 -24.82
CA GLY A 519 -6.90 4.77 -24.98
C GLY A 519 -7.06 5.53 -26.31
N SER A 520 -6.45 6.69 -26.41
CA SER A 520 -6.47 7.58 -27.58
C SER A 520 -6.14 6.91 -28.92
N ASN A 521 -5.66 5.67 -28.92
CA ASN A 521 -5.21 4.91 -30.09
C ASN A 521 -6.16 3.76 -30.48
N GLY A 522 -7.43 3.78 -30.07
CA GLY A 522 -8.44 2.81 -30.52
C GLY A 522 -8.26 1.39 -30.02
N GLY A 523 -7.32 1.13 -29.11
CA GLY A 523 -7.19 -0.16 -28.43
C GLY A 523 -8.21 -0.31 -27.30
N LEU A 524 -8.81 -1.46 -27.18
CA LEU A 524 -9.59 -1.84 -26.01
C LEU A 524 -8.61 -2.00 -24.83
N PHE A 525 -8.58 -1.03 -23.94
CA PHE A 525 -7.67 -1.09 -22.77
C PHE A 525 -8.37 -1.59 -21.51
N TYR A 526 -9.70 -1.55 -21.48
CA TYR A 526 -10.48 -1.99 -20.34
C TYR A 526 -11.94 -2.19 -20.69
N ASP A 527 -12.63 -3.12 -20.04
CA ASP A 527 -14.00 -3.51 -20.35
C ASP A 527 -15.07 -2.88 -19.44
N GLY A 528 -14.76 -1.72 -18.81
CA GLY A 528 -15.70 -1.01 -17.95
C GLY A 528 -15.83 -1.59 -16.53
N ASP A 529 -15.13 -2.66 -16.21
CA ASP A 529 -15.20 -3.31 -14.90
C ASP A 529 -14.29 -2.69 -13.82
N CYS A 530 -13.53 -1.63 -14.13
CA CYS A 530 -12.64 -0.96 -13.18
C CYS A 530 -13.45 -0.20 -12.13
N PRO A 531 -13.36 -0.59 -10.84
CA PRO A 531 -14.18 0.00 -9.81
C PRO A 531 -13.70 1.39 -9.40
N GLU A 532 -14.65 2.30 -9.18
CA GLU A 532 -14.42 3.49 -8.42
C GLU A 532 -14.47 3.21 -6.92
N LEU A 533 -13.70 3.98 -6.15
CA LEU A 533 -13.71 3.87 -4.70
C LEU A 533 -15.09 4.17 -4.12
N ARG A 534 -15.53 3.32 -3.20
CA ARG A 534 -16.75 3.52 -2.42
C ARG A 534 -16.51 3.22 -0.94
N LEU A 535 -17.09 4.02 -0.09
CA LEU A 535 -17.27 3.73 1.32
C LEU A 535 -18.77 3.63 1.58
N GLU A 536 -19.24 2.42 1.79
CA GLU A 536 -20.64 2.18 2.07
C GLU A 536 -20.97 2.49 3.53
N PRO A 537 -21.91 3.39 3.81
CA PRO A 537 -22.33 3.67 5.16
C PRO A 537 -23.09 2.47 5.74
N PRO A 538 -22.81 2.05 6.98
CA PRO A 538 -23.64 1.08 7.65
C PRO A 538 -25.02 1.71 7.95
N ARG A 539 -26.09 1.09 7.47
CA ARG A 539 -27.46 1.54 7.73
C ARG A 539 -28.09 0.79 8.90
N PRO A 540 -29.02 1.43 9.65
CA PRO A 540 -29.74 0.78 10.75
C PRO A 540 -30.48 -0.46 10.26
N VAL A 541 -30.44 -1.50 11.06
CA VAL A 541 -30.62 -2.89 10.63
C VAL A 541 -32.05 -3.37 10.51
N GLN A 542 -33.00 -2.76 11.18
CA GLN A 542 -34.34 -3.33 11.28
C GLN A 542 -35.13 -3.02 10.01
N GLY A 543 -35.30 -4.02 9.15
CA GLY A 543 -36.11 -3.93 7.95
C GLY A 543 -35.41 -3.48 6.66
N TYR A 544 -34.18 -3.00 6.75
CA TYR A 544 -33.47 -2.38 5.63
C TYR A 544 -32.47 -3.27 4.89
N MET A 545 -32.20 -4.45 5.39
CA MET A 545 -31.17 -5.31 4.84
C MET A 545 -31.30 -5.52 3.32
N GLY A 546 -32.52 -5.80 2.88
CA GLY A 546 -32.78 -6.02 1.46
C GLY A 546 -32.69 -4.73 0.62
N GLY A 547 -33.14 -3.60 1.19
CA GLY A 547 -33.11 -2.30 0.53
C GLY A 547 -31.68 -1.77 0.39
N TRP A 548 -30.93 -1.79 1.47
CA TRP A 548 -29.56 -1.36 1.49
C TRP A 548 -28.68 -2.14 0.50
N TYR A 549 -28.86 -3.46 0.45
CA TYR A 549 -28.16 -4.28 -0.51
C TYR A 549 -28.47 -3.96 -1.97
N LYS A 550 -29.72 -3.59 -2.23
CA LYS A 550 -30.12 -3.17 -3.58
C LYS A 550 -29.43 -1.88 -4.01
N GLU A 551 -29.20 -1.00 -3.06
CA GLU A 551 -28.56 0.28 -3.34
C GLU A 551 -27.04 0.15 -3.43
N CYS A 552 -26.43 -0.53 -2.45
CA CYS A 552 -24.97 -0.64 -2.36
C CYS A 552 -24.33 -1.46 -3.46
N LEU A 553 -24.99 -2.53 -3.91
CA LEU A 553 -24.41 -3.42 -4.91
C LEU A 553 -24.80 -3.07 -6.34
N HIS A 554 -25.49 -1.96 -6.52
CA HIS A 554 -25.86 -1.40 -7.83
C HIS A 554 -26.49 -2.39 -8.82
N GLY A 555 -27.01 -3.49 -8.34
CA GLY A 555 -27.66 -4.48 -9.17
C GLY A 555 -28.46 -5.52 -8.40
N LYS A 556 -29.73 -5.67 -8.77
CA LYS A 556 -30.65 -6.63 -8.14
C LYS A 556 -30.09 -8.06 -8.07
N ARG A 557 -29.32 -8.45 -9.04
CA ARG A 557 -28.74 -9.80 -9.15
C ARG A 557 -27.61 -10.03 -8.14
N ARG A 558 -26.73 -9.05 -7.98
CA ARG A 558 -25.66 -9.09 -6.97
C ARG A 558 -26.22 -9.02 -5.55
N ASN A 559 -27.20 -8.16 -5.34
CA ASN A 559 -27.88 -8.05 -4.06
C ASN A 559 -28.44 -9.39 -3.57
N LYS A 560 -29.10 -10.10 -4.48
CA LYS A 560 -29.65 -11.41 -4.16
C LYS A 560 -28.58 -12.41 -3.80
N GLU A 561 -27.51 -12.45 -4.58
CA GLU A 561 -26.40 -13.37 -4.37
C GLU A 561 -25.67 -13.13 -3.04
N VAL A 562 -25.44 -11.87 -2.67
CA VAL A 562 -24.78 -11.51 -1.41
C VAL A 562 -25.68 -11.80 -0.22
N ILE A 563 -26.97 -11.51 -0.32
CA ILE A 563 -27.95 -11.83 0.73
C ILE A 563 -28.01 -13.36 0.94
N GLU A 564 -28.07 -14.12 -0.12
CA GLU A 564 -28.11 -15.58 -0.06
C GLU A 564 -26.86 -16.20 0.56
N ARG A 565 -25.69 -15.57 0.36
CA ARG A 565 -24.43 -16.02 0.94
C ARG A 565 -24.19 -15.56 2.38
N GLY A 566 -25.10 -14.80 2.97
CA GLY A 566 -24.95 -14.28 4.34
C GLY A 566 -23.80 -13.29 4.52
N GLN A 567 -23.25 -12.73 3.45
CA GLN A 567 -22.14 -11.76 3.46
C GLN A 567 -22.54 -10.38 3.97
N VAL A 568 -23.77 -10.28 4.44
CA VAL A 568 -24.42 -9.08 4.99
C VAL A 568 -23.80 -8.57 6.29
N GLN A 569 -22.92 -9.36 6.90
CA GLN A 569 -22.37 -9.05 8.23
C GLN A 569 -21.10 -8.21 8.21
N LEU A 570 -20.71 -7.68 7.07
CA LEU A 570 -19.50 -6.86 6.93
C LEU A 570 -19.55 -5.52 7.68
N PHE A 571 -20.77 -5.07 8.07
CA PHE A 571 -20.96 -3.82 8.78
C PHE A 571 -21.64 -4.04 10.14
N PRO A 572 -21.12 -3.38 11.20
CA PRO A 572 -21.69 -3.53 12.52
C PRO A 572 -23.10 -2.98 12.56
N ARG A 573 -24.01 -3.77 13.10
CA ARG A 573 -25.41 -3.46 13.27
C ARG A 573 -25.71 -2.66 14.53
N THR A 574 -24.76 -1.95 15.08
CA THR A 574 -24.96 -1.26 16.35
C THR A 574 -24.86 0.25 16.18
N ASN A 575 -25.76 0.96 16.82
CA ASN A 575 -25.80 2.42 16.89
C ASN A 575 -24.63 3.05 17.64
N SER A 576 -23.54 2.35 17.86
CA SER A 576 -22.36 2.92 18.49
C SER A 576 -21.36 3.32 17.43
N TYR A 577 -21.27 4.57 17.15
CA TYR A 577 -20.44 5.24 16.16
C TYR A 577 -18.92 5.01 16.33
N HIS A 578 -18.51 4.38 17.41
CA HIS A 578 -17.13 4.16 17.77
C HIS A 578 -16.78 2.69 17.95
N ARG A 579 -17.69 1.79 17.59
CA ARG A 579 -17.32 0.39 17.60
C ARG A 579 -16.60 0.08 16.31
N ALA A 580 -15.38 -0.38 16.49
CA ALA A 580 -14.76 -1.33 15.62
C ALA A 580 -15.82 -2.24 15.00
N LEU A 581 -15.64 -2.61 13.75
CA LEU A 581 -16.37 -3.78 13.21
C LEU A 581 -16.32 -4.84 14.31
N PRO A 582 -17.44 -5.49 14.68
CA PRO A 582 -17.37 -6.46 15.74
C PRO A 582 -16.27 -7.42 15.39
N GLN A 583 -15.19 -7.40 16.18
CA GLN A 583 -14.36 -8.57 16.26
C GLN A 583 -15.34 -9.71 16.44
N ASP A 584 -15.17 -10.77 15.69
CA ASP A 584 -15.87 -11.99 16.01
C ASP A 584 -15.35 -12.43 17.40
N LEU A 585 -15.96 -11.82 18.43
CA LEU A 585 -15.68 -12.09 19.84
C LEU A 585 -16.35 -13.38 20.29
N THR A 586 -17.04 -14.08 19.38
CA THR A 586 -17.53 -15.42 19.71
C THR A 586 -16.34 -16.32 20.00
N SER A 587 -16.42 -17.01 21.12
CA SER A 587 -15.40 -17.98 21.49
C SER A 587 -15.23 -19.01 20.37
N LYS A 588 -13.98 -19.21 19.94
CA LYS A 588 -13.62 -20.17 18.89
C LYS A 588 -12.77 -21.30 19.44
N THR A 589 -12.77 -22.41 18.74
CA THR A 589 -11.85 -23.52 19.03
C THR A 589 -10.79 -23.59 17.93
N PHE A 590 -9.54 -23.55 18.35
CA PHE A 590 -8.38 -23.68 17.47
C PHE A 590 -7.66 -24.99 17.76
N ASN A 591 -7.18 -25.64 16.70
CA ASN A 591 -6.49 -26.91 16.79
C ASN A 591 -5.12 -26.79 16.13
N TYR A 592 -4.09 -27.19 16.89
CA TYR A 592 -2.72 -27.26 16.41
C TYR A 592 -2.20 -28.69 16.51
N THR A 593 -1.45 -29.09 15.50
CA THR A 593 -0.58 -30.28 15.60
C THR A 593 0.83 -29.82 15.91
N ILE A 594 1.41 -30.39 16.97
CA ILE A 594 2.74 -30.05 17.46
C ILE A 594 3.69 -31.19 17.14
N GLY A 595 4.71 -30.85 16.34
CA GLY A 595 5.83 -31.72 16.03
C GLY A 595 7.15 -31.20 16.63
N TYR A 596 8.26 -31.77 16.17
CA TYR A 596 9.61 -31.39 16.58
C TYR A 596 10.56 -31.42 15.38
N SER A 597 11.36 -30.38 15.24
CA SER A 597 12.42 -30.28 14.23
C SER A 597 13.48 -29.29 14.66
N GLY A 598 14.75 -29.58 14.40
CA GLY A 598 15.85 -28.64 14.64
C GLY A 598 16.02 -28.17 16.09
N GLY A 599 15.62 -28.96 17.09
CA GLY A 599 15.70 -28.55 18.48
C GLY A 599 14.52 -27.75 19.00
N GLN A 600 13.46 -27.56 18.18
CA GLN A 600 12.32 -26.70 18.47
C GLN A 600 10.99 -27.41 18.21
N TYR A 601 9.92 -26.93 18.85
CA TYR A 601 8.57 -27.32 18.48
C TYR A 601 8.18 -26.75 17.12
N THR A 602 7.47 -27.55 16.32
CA THR A 602 6.84 -27.08 15.07
C THR A 602 5.33 -27.13 15.19
N PHE A 603 4.66 -26.17 14.57
CA PHE A 603 3.23 -25.95 14.69
C PHE A 603 2.56 -25.98 13.32
N THR A 604 1.49 -26.76 13.20
CA THR A 604 0.59 -26.74 12.05
C THR A 604 -0.83 -26.54 12.55
N GLY A 605 -1.48 -25.47 12.10
CA GLY A 605 -2.83 -25.08 12.53
C GLY A 605 -3.08 -23.60 12.24
N GLN A 606 -4.07 -23.03 12.90
CA GLN A 606 -4.36 -21.60 12.80
C GLN A 606 -4.84 -21.04 14.12
N ASP A 607 -4.64 -19.74 14.32
CA ASP A 607 -5.16 -18.98 15.44
C ASP A 607 -6.02 -17.79 14.96
N ARG A 608 -6.21 -16.77 15.77
CA ARG A 608 -6.99 -15.57 15.42
C ARG A 608 -6.31 -14.71 14.34
N GLN A 609 -4.99 -14.81 14.19
CA GLN A 609 -4.22 -13.92 13.34
C GLN A 609 -3.48 -14.61 12.19
N ALA A 610 -3.09 -15.87 12.37
CA ALA A 610 -2.22 -16.54 11.41
C ALA A 610 -2.57 -18.01 11.20
N SER A 611 -2.21 -18.53 10.04
CA SER A 611 -2.12 -19.95 9.74
C SER A 611 -0.66 -20.37 9.74
N HIS A 612 -0.36 -21.49 10.35
CA HIS A 612 0.99 -22.03 10.51
C HIS A 612 1.08 -23.40 9.83
N SER A 613 2.17 -23.63 9.12
CA SER A 613 2.47 -24.91 8.46
C SER A 613 3.89 -25.30 8.75
N ASN A 614 4.08 -26.13 9.76
CA ASN A 614 5.40 -26.50 10.32
C ASN A 614 6.26 -25.32 10.84
N ASN A 615 5.64 -24.22 11.21
CA ASN A 615 6.36 -23.06 11.72
C ASN A 615 7.05 -23.41 13.06
N GLN A 616 8.30 -22.99 13.20
CA GLN A 616 9.05 -23.16 14.45
C GLN A 616 8.65 -22.06 15.44
N GLN A 617 8.18 -22.49 16.60
CA GLN A 617 7.90 -21.64 17.77
C GLN A 617 7.13 -20.32 17.48
N PRO A 618 5.99 -20.36 16.74
CA PRO A 618 5.24 -19.14 16.43
C PRO A 618 4.58 -18.55 17.67
N THR A 619 4.31 -17.26 17.65
CA THR A 619 3.37 -16.62 18.58
C THR A 619 1.95 -17.03 18.24
N ILE A 620 1.15 -17.44 19.22
CA ILE A 620 -0.24 -17.87 19.10
C ILE A 620 -1.16 -16.77 19.66
N ASN A 621 -2.21 -16.40 18.94
CA ASN A 621 -3.10 -15.30 19.29
C ASN A 621 -4.52 -15.80 19.55
N LEU A 622 -5.07 -15.49 20.73
CA LEU A 622 -6.37 -15.91 21.21
C LEU A 622 -7.15 -14.73 21.79
N LEU A 623 -8.45 -14.90 21.93
CA LEU A 623 -9.30 -14.06 22.81
C LEU A 623 -9.64 -14.82 24.09
N VAL A 624 -9.95 -14.07 25.14
CA VAL A 624 -10.56 -14.65 26.35
C VAL A 624 -11.81 -15.44 25.96
N GLY A 625 -11.86 -16.70 26.43
CA GLY A 625 -12.95 -17.63 26.10
C GLY A 625 -12.72 -18.49 24.86
N ASP A 626 -11.67 -18.26 24.07
CA ASP A 626 -11.28 -19.19 23.02
C ASP A 626 -10.75 -20.51 23.63
N THR A 627 -10.97 -21.59 22.93
CA THR A 627 -10.35 -22.89 23.30
C THR A 627 -9.22 -23.21 22.32
N ILE A 628 -8.06 -23.53 22.85
CA ILE A 628 -6.94 -24.02 22.04
C ILE A 628 -6.60 -25.46 22.40
N ASN A 629 -6.45 -26.30 21.40
CA ASN A 629 -6.06 -27.69 21.50
C ASN A 629 -4.72 -27.92 20.79
N PHE A 630 -3.72 -28.35 21.52
CA PHE A 630 -2.44 -28.75 20.97
C PHE A 630 -2.35 -30.29 20.97
N THR A 631 -2.49 -30.89 19.80
CA THR A 631 -2.21 -32.32 19.61
C THR A 631 -0.72 -32.51 19.49
N VAL A 632 -0.09 -32.93 20.59
CA VAL A 632 1.36 -33.07 20.71
C VAL A 632 1.76 -34.46 20.25
N ASN A 633 2.75 -34.53 19.36
CA ASN A 633 3.33 -35.79 18.88
C ASN A 633 4.85 -35.60 18.76
N VAL A 634 5.52 -35.73 19.91
CA VAL A 634 6.96 -35.55 20.05
C VAL A 634 7.56 -36.64 20.94
N SER A 635 8.88 -36.68 21.06
CA SER A 635 9.55 -37.61 21.99
C SER A 635 9.18 -37.32 23.44
N SER A 636 9.18 -38.33 24.29
CA SER A 636 8.98 -38.20 25.74
C SER A 636 9.99 -37.27 26.43
N SER A 637 11.09 -36.95 25.77
CA SER A 637 12.05 -35.93 26.20
C SER A 637 11.57 -34.49 26.05
N HIS A 638 10.44 -34.24 25.38
CA HIS A 638 9.91 -32.92 25.08
C HIS A 638 8.47 -32.72 25.57
N PRO A 639 8.18 -32.83 26.90
CA PRO A 639 6.84 -32.61 27.41
C PRO A 639 6.38 -31.16 27.22
N PHE A 640 5.14 -30.97 26.75
CA PHE A 640 4.57 -29.68 26.39
C PHE A 640 3.70 -29.11 27.52
N TYR A 641 3.97 -27.87 27.91
CA TYR A 641 3.25 -27.17 28.99
C TYR A 641 2.80 -25.79 28.52
N ILE A 642 1.66 -25.32 29.04
CA ILE A 642 1.24 -23.92 28.98
C ILE A 642 1.51 -23.28 30.33
N LYS A 643 2.21 -22.12 30.34
CA LYS A 643 2.74 -21.49 31.54
C LYS A 643 2.41 -19.99 31.60
N THR A 644 2.41 -19.45 32.80
CA THR A 644 2.29 -18.03 33.11
C THR A 644 3.64 -17.30 33.05
N VAL A 645 4.73 -18.03 33.20
CA VAL A 645 6.12 -17.52 33.13
C VAL A 645 6.97 -18.53 32.40
N GLN A 646 7.78 -18.04 31.45
CA GLN A 646 8.74 -18.87 30.72
C GLN A 646 9.74 -19.55 31.65
N GLY A 647 10.11 -20.79 31.34
CA GLY A 647 11.15 -21.52 32.07
C GLY A 647 10.94 -23.02 32.08
N THR A 648 12.02 -23.77 32.27
CA THR A 648 12.03 -25.23 32.37
C THR A 648 11.37 -25.72 33.67
N GLY A 649 11.23 -27.04 33.80
CA GLY A 649 10.54 -27.68 34.91
C GLY A 649 9.02 -27.62 34.77
N THR A 650 8.31 -28.05 35.78
CA THR A 650 6.84 -28.15 35.80
C THR A 650 6.16 -27.01 36.57
N GLY A 651 6.91 -26.03 37.03
CA GLY A 651 6.36 -24.84 37.71
C GLY A 651 5.67 -23.86 36.76
N ASN A 652 4.92 -22.93 37.37
CA ASN A 652 4.26 -21.84 36.66
C ASN A 652 3.26 -22.27 35.55
N GLN A 653 2.68 -23.47 35.68
CA GLN A 653 1.60 -23.90 34.79
C GLN A 653 0.37 -22.99 34.95
N VAL A 654 -0.37 -22.75 33.86
CA VAL A 654 -1.69 -22.11 33.96
C VAL A 654 -2.61 -23.00 34.81
N ASN A 655 -3.24 -22.43 35.81
CA ASN A 655 -4.08 -23.15 36.77
C ASN A 655 -5.44 -22.45 37.04
N THR A 656 -5.66 -21.26 36.50
CA THR A 656 -6.93 -20.53 36.63
C THR A 656 -7.25 -19.81 35.31
N PRO A 657 -7.95 -20.48 34.37
CA PRO A 657 -8.30 -21.92 34.36
C PRO A 657 -7.09 -22.80 34.07
N ALA A 658 -7.11 -24.01 34.64
CA ALA A 658 -6.07 -25.00 34.36
C ALA A 658 -6.21 -25.57 32.95
N ALA A 659 -5.07 -25.74 32.27
CA ALA A 659 -5.06 -26.51 31.04
C ALA A 659 -5.11 -28.01 31.33
N SER A 660 -5.89 -28.75 30.57
CA SER A 660 -5.92 -30.20 30.62
C SER A 660 -4.74 -30.81 29.85
N GLY A 661 -4.28 -31.99 30.21
CA GLY A 661 -3.24 -32.71 29.47
C GLY A 661 -1.84 -32.10 29.56
N GLN A 662 -1.58 -31.19 30.49
CA GLN A 662 -0.25 -30.59 30.73
C GLN A 662 0.85 -31.64 30.83
N GLY A 663 1.97 -31.41 30.15
CA GLY A 663 3.10 -32.34 30.13
C GLY A 663 2.97 -33.47 29.11
N SER A 664 1.96 -33.45 28.25
CA SER A 664 1.84 -34.41 27.16
C SER A 664 3.02 -34.32 26.18
N TYR A 665 3.48 -35.45 25.73
CA TYR A 665 4.41 -35.60 24.60
C TYR A 665 3.77 -36.43 23.47
N ASN A 666 2.69 -37.16 23.80
CA ASN A 666 1.84 -37.85 22.82
C ASN A 666 0.41 -37.83 23.35
N GLY A 667 -0.34 -36.77 22.97
CA GLY A 667 -1.69 -36.51 23.44
C GLY A 667 -2.09 -35.05 23.23
N THR A 668 -3.22 -34.65 23.82
CA THR A 668 -3.72 -33.29 23.64
C THR A 668 -3.59 -32.46 24.92
N VAL A 669 -3.03 -31.26 24.80
CA VAL A 669 -3.10 -30.21 25.80
C VAL A 669 -4.17 -29.21 25.38
N SER A 670 -5.19 -29.02 26.21
CA SER A 670 -6.32 -28.12 25.88
C SER A 670 -6.45 -27.05 26.98
N TRP A 671 -6.72 -25.81 26.51
CA TRP A 671 -6.84 -24.66 27.40
C TRP A 671 -7.84 -23.62 26.88
N THR A 672 -8.60 -23.04 27.82
CA THR A 672 -9.55 -21.95 27.55
C THR A 672 -9.24 -20.82 28.52
N PRO A 673 -8.46 -19.81 28.10
CA PRO A 673 -8.12 -18.68 28.96
C PRO A 673 -9.36 -17.85 29.32
N ASN A 674 -9.43 -17.39 30.57
CA ASN A 674 -10.45 -16.47 31.06
C ASN A 674 -9.90 -15.07 31.41
N THR A 675 -8.61 -14.86 31.22
CA THR A 675 -7.93 -13.60 31.55
C THR A 675 -6.96 -13.25 30.42
N ALA A 676 -7.02 -11.99 29.97
CA ALA A 676 -6.08 -11.45 29.00
C ALA A 676 -4.66 -11.38 29.58
N GLY A 677 -3.66 -11.61 28.74
CA GLY A 677 -2.27 -11.58 29.14
C GLY A 677 -1.35 -12.35 28.19
N THR A 678 -0.07 -12.31 28.48
CA THR A 678 0.94 -13.12 27.77
C THR A 678 1.25 -14.37 28.55
N TYR A 679 1.10 -15.50 27.90
CA TYR A 679 1.40 -16.84 28.40
C TYR A 679 2.42 -17.50 27.50
N PHE A 680 2.91 -18.67 27.88
CA PHE A 680 3.97 -19.33 27.15
C PHE A 680 3.66 -20.81 26.97
N TYR A 681 3.87 -21.35 25.81
CA TYR A 681 4.07 -22.78 25.67
C TYR A 681 5.56 -23.08 25.84
N GLN A 682 5.88 -24.18 26.54
CA GLN A 682 7.25 -24.47 26.97
C GLN A 682 7.49 -25.96 27.13
N CYS A 683 8.64 -26.45 26.66
CA CYS A 683 9.18 -27.75 27.06
C CYS A 683 9.74 -27.70 28.48
N SER A 684 9.34 -28.64 29.32
CA SER A 684 9.88 -28.68 30.70
C SER A 684 11.37 -28.99 30.77
N ASN A 685 11.93 -29.64 29.76
CA ASN A 685 13.32 -30.12 29.79
C ASN A 685 14.30 -29.20 29.04
N HIS A 686 13.81 -28.36 28.10
CA HIS A 686 14.66 -27.57 27.22
C HIS A 686 14.26 -26.12 27.25
N ASN A 687 15.17 -25.23 27.69
CA ASN A 687 14.91 -23.81 27.83
C ASN A 687 14.65 -23.10 26.48
N GLY A 688 15.29 -23.51 25.39
CA GLY A 688 15.11 -22.94 24.07
C GLY A 688 13.85 -23.38 23.32
N MET A 689 13.03 -24.30 23.86
CA MET A 689 11.81 -24.80 23.24
C MET A 689 10.58 -24.14 23.89
N HIS A 690 10.31 -22.92 23.49
CA HIS A 690 9.18 -22.10 24.00
C HIS A 690 8.71 -21.10 22.98
N GLY A 691 7.53 -20.54 23.20
CA GLY A 691 7.01 -19.37 22.48
C GLY A 691 5.83 -18.79 23.22
N GLU A 692 5.27 -17.73 22.70
CA GLU A 692 4.25 -16.95 23.37
C GLU A 692 2.84 -17.35 22.94
N ILE A 693 1.91 -17.25 23.89
CA ILE A 693 0.47 -17.29 23.68
C ILE A 693 -0.07 -15.95 24.18
N ILE A 694 -0.54 -15.12 23.27
CA ILE A 694 -1.13 -13.81 23.57
C ILE A 694 -2.64 -13.99 23.64
N VAL A 695 -3.23 -13.65 24.79
CA VAL A 695 -4.67 -13.69 25.04
C VAL A 695 -5.15 -12.25 25.21
N ALA A 696 -6.06 -11.77 24.34
CA ALA A 696 -6.63 -10.45 24.38
C ALA A 696 -8.08 -10.45 24.91
#